data_20450aaca17bfe2d81879e6fdb99aa43
#
_entry.id   20450aaca17bfe2d81879e6fdb99aa43
#
_cell.length_a   1.000
_cell.length_b   1.000
_cell.length_c   1.000
_cell.angle_alpha   90.00
_cell.angle_beta   90.00
_cell.angle_gamma   90.00
#
_symmetry.space_group_name_H-M   'P 1'
#
loop_
_entity.id
_entity.type
_entity.pdbx_description
1 polymer ?
#
loop_
_entity_poly.entity_id
_entity_poly.type
_entity_poly.pdbx_seq_one_letter_code
_entity_poly.pdbx_strand_id
1 'polypeptide(L)'
;MKILNENFKLEKDVMENGEFYVYTGEETSYSYLEFASFPNAEKVLCSYRNHMWFGAGKCVSKMGDVPYETQFICILNKDKTYSVLYALCEEPMRFSFYGIEGDRLGICADTGDTTTKSTGKVCVYTATGTDVYELLDSAPESIAERLKTCRVREEKKMPEFAEYFGWCTWDSFYEKVTADDVKKGLESFKKGGFVPRFLLLDDGWQTVNDTLESRGEHKLSSFSPNEKFNHDLSEITSIAKDEYGVKYFYVWHALMGYWGGTDPESKEMAKYKPKLKKLTFSESSKKVHPDVPEFMCGVVSSDKLFDYYCDYHRLLSNSGVDGVKVDVQFNAEAAGEEDGGRVRMARKYREALEASVNLNFGGGLINCMPGSNDLTYHTKASNVTRTSDDFYPLDDASHGRHIYNNAVNSLWIGGFSVCDWDMFQTKHKFGEFHAVSRAVSGSPIYVSDKVDEHDFGIIKKLTTSDGKLLMAEKTARPCLDSLFISDDFCDVYKIFNYNKYGGVIACFNLTDKKEVFTKSVKPSDIDEFCEGRYAVYSYKNGICHALEAAEEVSVSLSGLEFDVFTVAPIICGKAVIGLSDKYNSGGAVLMAENRGDDLYVIFTGGGEGSVYSENKPKRIMADGKEIAFSYNDNLIKFDFESADETEIYILY
;
A
#
# COMPACT_ATOMS: atom_id res chain seq x y z
N MET A 1 26.52 12.48 8.44
CA MET A 1 25.91 13.72 7.91
C MET A 1 26.66 14.94 8.46
N LYS A 2 26.85 16.01 7.65
CA LYS A 2 27.43 17.29 8.08
C LYS A 2 26.52 18.43 7.60
N ILE A 3 25.95 19.18 8.55
CA ILE A 3 25.12 20.37 8.24
C ILE A 3 25.97 21.45 7.59
N LEU A 4 25.46 22.04 6.52
CA LEU A 4 26.16 23.05 5.72
C LEU A 4 25.59 24.47 5.92
N ASN A 5 24.40 24.59 6.51
CA ASN A 5 23.71 25.85 6.65
C ASN A 5 23.24 26.08 8.10
N GLU A 6 23.62 27.20 8.68
CA GLU A 6 23.28 27.59 10.06
C GLU A 6 21.80 27.87 10.31
N ASN A 7 21.00 27.95 9.24
CA ASN A 7 19.56 28.07 9.31
C ASN A 7 18.84 26.76 9.73
N PHE A 8 19.57 25.67 9.88
CA PHE A 8 19.04 24.40 10.38
C PHE A 8 19.58 24.10 11.77
N LYS A 9 18.68 24.10 12.74
CA LYS A 9 19.02 23.83 14.14
C LYS A 9 18.57 22.43 14.52
N LEU A 10 19.47 21.75 15.24
CA LEU A 10 19.20 20.44 15.81
C LEU A 10 18.23 20.58 17.00
N GLU A 11 17.16 19.81 16.99
CA GLU A 11 16.30 19.51 18.12
C GLU A 11 16.46 18.02 18.42
N LYS A 12 16.72 17.64 19.68
CA LYS A 12 16.86 16.24 20.04
C LYS A 12 15.51 15.52 19.90
N ASP A 13 15.56 14.28 19.45
CA ASP A 13 14.41 13.39 19.46
C ASP A 13 13.97 13.10 20.91
N VAL A 14 12.68 13.23 21.18
CA VAL A 14 12.07 12.92 22.49
C VAL A 14 12.15 11.42 22.78
N MET A 15 12.10 10.58 21.74
CA MET A 15 12.20 9.11 21.83
C MET A 15 13.64 8.59 21.86
N GLU A 16 14.63 9.49 21.71
CA GLU A 16 16.07 9.18 21.66
C GLU A 16 16.50 8.28 20.45
N ASN A 17 15.61 8.05 19.49
CA ASN A 17 15.85 7.16 18.34
C ASN A 17 16.50 7.88 17.14
N GLY A 18 16.50 9.21 17.11
CA GLY A 18 17.03 10.00 15.99
C GLY A 18 17.19 11.48 16.32
N GLU A 19 17.17 12.29 15.30
CA GLU A 19 17.36 13.74 15.38
C GLU A 19 16.34 14.48 14.51
N PHE A 20 15.77 15.55 15.05
CA PHE A 20 14.96 16.51 14.30
C PHE A 20 15.77 17.76 13.94
N TYR A 21 15.56 18.27 12.74
CA TYR A 21 16.08 19.56 12.32
C TYR A 21 14.95 20.54 12.09
N VAL A 22 15.15 21.77 12.59
CA VAL A 22 14.19 22.88 12.50
C VAL A 22 14.80 23.95 11.59
N TYR A 23 14.05 24.37 10.58
CA TYR A 23 14.40 25.51 9.77
C TYR A 23 14.14 26.81 10.54
N THR A 24 15.18 27.60 10.75
CA THR A 24 15.14 28.86 11.53
C THR A 24 15.71 30.05 10.75
N GLY A 25 15.79 29.93 9.41
CA GLY A 25 16.22 31.02 8.53
C GLY A 25 15.18 32.13 8.39
N GLU A 26 15.32 32.94 7.37
CA GLU A 26 14.36 34.02 7.06
C GLU A 26 12.98 33.44 6.75
N GLU A 27 11.93 34.21 7.12
CA GLU A 27 10.57 33.86 6.75
C GLU A 27 10.41 33.80 5.23
N THR A 28 9.97 32.67 4.73
CA THR A 28 9.79 32.44 3.29
C THR A 28 8.50 31.73 2.98
N SER A 29 7.94 31.98 1.80
CA SER A 29 6.84 31.19 1.23
C SER A 29 7.38 30.04 0.38
N TYR A 30 8.58 30.20 -0.21
CA TYR A 30 9.23 29.23 -1.07
C TYR A 30 10.74 29.49 -1.13
N SER A 31 11.54 28.45 -0.90
CA SER A 31 13.01 28.57 -0.97
C SER A 31 13.69 27.22 -1.22
N TYR A 32 14.76 27.24 -2.01
CA TYR A 32 15.74 26.16 -2.10
C TYR A 32 16.92 26.46 -1.19
N LEU A 33 17.23 25.52 -0.31
CA LEU A 33 18.23 25.68 0.74
C LEU A 33 19.23 24.53 0.68
N GLU A 34 20.51 24.83 0.76
CA GLU A 34 21.54 23.81 1.01
C GLU A 34 21.41 23.32 2.44
N PHE A 35 21.30 22.00 2.63
CA PHE A 35 21.03 21.41 3.94
C PHE A 35 22.28 20.74 4.53
N ALA A 36 22.74 19.66 3.91
CA ALA A 36 23.80 18.83 4.48
C ALA A 36 24.66 18.15 3.41
N SER A 37 25.87 17.70 3.79
CA SER A 37 26.68 16.78 2.97
C SER A 37 26.80 15.40 3.58
N PHE A 38 26.95 14.39 2.71
CA PHE A 38 26.99 12.98 3.05
C PHE A 38 28.20 12.28 2.43
N PRO A 39 29.45 12.64 2.84
CA PRO A 39 30.68 12.13 2.23
C PRO A 39 30.85 10.61 2.42
N ASN A 40 30.14 10.02 3.37
CA ASN A 40 30.17 8.59 3.66
C ASN A 40 29.09 7.80 2.91
N ALA A 41 28.17 8.42 2.18
CA ALA A 41 27.18 7.70 1.40
C ALA A 41 27.84 6.79 0.34
N GLU A 42 27.41 5.53 0.28
CA GLU A 42 27.81 4.53 -0.72
C GLU A 42 26.70 4.31 -1.75
N LYS A 43 25.45 4.14 -1.26
CA LYS A 43 24.22 4.03 -2.07
C LYS A 43 23.11 4.82 -1.42
N VAL A 44 22.22 5.36 -2.22
CA VAL A 44 21.11 6.22 -1.76
C VAL A 44 19.82 5.77 -2.45
N LEU A 45 18.88 5.25 -1.67
CA LEU A 45 17.53 4.93 -2.13
C LEU A 45 16.61 6.10 -1.80
N CYS A 46 15.85 6.56 -2.81
CA CYS A 46 14.91 7.67 -2.69
C CYS A 46 13.49 7.19 -2.95
N SER A 47 12.51 7.75 -2.21
CA SER A 47 11.11 7.82 -2.64
C SER A 47 10.80 9.28 -2.99
N TYR A 48 10.50 9.55 -4.26
CA TYR A 48 10.25 10.90 -4.77
C TYR A 48 8.92 10.92 -5.54
N ARG A 49 8.25 12.06 -5.56
CA ARG A 49 7.02 12.25 -6.35
C ARG A 49 7.36 12.35 -7.83
N ASN A 50 7.29 11.23 -8.53
CA ASN A 50 7.47 11.23 -10.00
C ASN A 50 6.22 11.71 -10.74
N HIS A 51 5.05 11.60 -10.11
CA HIS A 51 3.79 12.23 -10.49
C HIS A 51 3.22 13.03 -9.32
N MET A 52 2.29 13.97 -9.58
CA MET A 52 1.65 14.73 -8.50
C MET A 52 0.93 13.81 -7.52
N TRP A 53 0.48 12.67 -7.99
CA TRP A 53 -0.39 11.73 -7.28
C TRP A 53 0.34 10.54 -6.67
N PHE A 54 1.54 10.15 -7.16
CA PHE A 54 2.28 9.02 -6.60
C PHE A 54 3.80 9.22 -6.56
N GLY A 55 4.43 8.48 -5.65
CA GLY A 55 5.88 8.39 -5.52
C GLY A 55 6.46 7.20 -6.30
N ALA A 56 7.70 7.36 -6.75
CA ALA A 56 8.53 6.30 -7.32
C ALA A 56 9.79 6.07 -6.51
N GLY A 57 10.28 4.83 -6.54
CA GLY A 57 11.59 4.48 -6.03
C GLY A 57 12.70 4.84 -7.02
N LYS A 58 13.85 5.29 -6.51
CA LYS A 58 15.07 5.45 -7.28
C LYS A 58 16.30 5.22 -6.43
N CYS A 59 17.21 4.35 -6.88
CA CYS A 59 18.50 4.18 -6.25
C CYS A 59 19.58 4.95 -7.03
N VAL A 60 20.36 5.79 -6.33
CA VAL A 60 21.44 6.59 -6.91
C VAL A 60 22.76 6.37 -6.18
N SER A 61 23.87 6.58 -6.87
CA SER A 61 25.22 6.39 -6.31
C SER A 61 25.81 7.68 -5.68
N LYS A 62 25.16 8.81 -5.91
CA LYS A 62 25.60 10.12 -5.38
C LYS A 62 24.43 10.91 -4.85
N MET A 63 24.62 11.61 -3.76
CA MET A 63 23.60 12.48 -3.15
C MET A 63 23.13 13.57 -4.12
N GLY A 64 24.02 14.06 -4.99
CA GLY A 64 23.68 15.06 -6.00
C GLY A 64 22.69 14.60 -7.08
N ASP A 65 22.47 13.29 -7.22
CA ASP A 65 21.54 12.72 -8.19
C ASP A 65 20.14 12.46 -7.58
N VAL A 66 19.91 12.83 -6.31
CA VAL A 66 18.60 12.73 -5.62
C VAL A 66 17.58 13.61 -6.36
N PRO A 67 16.45 13.07 -6.80
CA PRO A 67 15.44 13.82 -7.54
C PRO A 67 14.81 14.96 -6.71
N TYR A 68 14.31 15.99 -7.39
CA TYR A 68 13.38 16.94 -6.75
C TYR A 68 12.13 16.20 -6.21
N GLU A 69 11.45 16.80 -5.25
CA GLU A 69 10.26 16.23 -4.62
C GLU A 69 10.51 14.88 -3.90
N THR A 70 11.76 14.60 -3.52
CA THR A 70 12.08 13.42 -2.67
C THR A 70 11.54 13.64 -1.26
N GLN A 71 10.82 12.67 -0.74
CA GLN A 71 10.14 12.72 0.56
C GLN A 71 10.80 11.83 1.61
N PHE A 72 11.47 10.77 1.14
CA PHE A 72 12.16 9.79 1.97
C PHE A 72 13.47 9.39 1.31
N ILE A 73 14.51 9.20 2.13
CA ILE A 73 15.83 8.73 1.71
C ILE A 73 16.31 7.66 2.70
N CYS A 74 16.82 6.54 2.15
CA CYS A 74 17.59 5.55 2.88
C CYS A 74 19.00 5.49 2.30
N ILE A 75 20.03 5.55 3.15
CA ILE A 75 21.44 5.60 2.74
C ILE A 75 22.14 4.37 3.31
N LEU A 76 22.89 3.65 2.45
CA LEU A 76 23.95 2.74 2.88
C LEU A 76 25.25 3.55 2.98
N ASN A 77 25.85 3.61 4.17
CA ASN A 77 27.12 4.27 4.41
C ASN A 77 28.32 3.33 4.14
N LYS A 78 29.50 3.90 3.83
CA LYS A 78 30.75 3.16 3.58
C LYS A 78 31.22 2.32 4.78
N ASP A 79 30.86 2.73 5.99
CA ASP A 79 31.12 2.00 7.24
C ASP A 79 30.08 0.92 7.56
N LYS A 80 29.17 0.65 6.59
CA LYS A 80 28.09 -0.35 6.68
C LYS A 80 26.99 -0.02 7.68
N THR A 81 26.93 1.22 8.14
CA THR A 81 25.74 1.74 8.82
C THR A 81 24.70 2.21 7.80
N TYR A 82 23.45 2.36 8.24
CA TYR A 82 22.36 2.91 7.47
C TYR A 82 21.93 4.25 8.05
N SER A 83 21.45 5.16 7.19
CA SER A 83 20.80 6.39 7.64
C SER A 83 19.46 6.54 6.93
N VAL A 84 18.44 6.94 7.67
CA VAL A 84 17.11 7.27 7.10
C VAL A 84 16.84 8.75 7.29
N LEU A 85 16.23 9.39 6.27
CA LEU A 85 15.82 10.77 6.31
C LEU A 85 14.36 10.88 5.83
N TYR A 86 13.55 11.59 6.59
CA TYR A 86 12.16 11.91 6.28
C TYR A 86 12.03 13.44 6.13
N ALA A 87 11.56 13.89 4.98
CA ALA A 87 11.17 15.28 4.80
C ALA A 87 9.80 15.49 5.44
N LEU A 88 9.71 16.44 6.36
CA LEU A 88 8.52 16.64 7.19
C LEU A 88 7.67 17.82 6.70
N CYS A 89 6.52 18.00 7.34
CA CYS A 89 5.73 19.21 7.22
C CYS A 89 5.17 19.63 8.59
N GLU A 90 5.20 20.92 8.83
CA GLU A 90 4.59 21.55 10.00
C GLU A 90 3.93 22.88 9.55
N GLU A 91 2.58 22.93 9.66
CA GLU A 91 1.80 24.06 9.10
C GLU A 91 2.42 25.43 9.37
N PRO A 92 2.57 26.29 8.37
CA PRO A 92 2.10 26.15 6.99
C PRO A 92 3.13 25.57 6.01
N MET A 93 4.31 25.12 6.45
CA MET A 93 5.46 24.76 5.64
C MET A 93 5.56 23.25 5.39
N ARG A 94 5.75 22.89 4.13
CA ARG A 94 6.17 21.55 3.71
C ARG A 94 7.63 21.56 3.29
N PHE A 95 8.32 20.43 3.51
CA PHE A 95 9.69 20.25 3.04
C PHE A 95 9.80 19.03 2.11
N SER A 96 10.74 19.11 1.16
CA SER A 96 11.15 18.00 0.31
C SER A 96 12.64 18.11 0.00
N PHE A 97 13.28 16.98 -0.33
CA PHE A 97 14.70 16.94 -0.66
C PHE A 97 14.96 17.10 -2.16
N TYR A 98 16.18 17.52 -2.50
CA TYR A 98 16.75 17.48 -3.85
C TYR A 98 18.27 17.40 -3.80
N GLY A 99 18.87 16.80 -4.82
CA GLY A 99 20.32 16.69 -4.94
C GLY A 99 20.99 18.02 -5.33
N ILE A 100 22.16 18.27 -4.74
CA ILE A 100 23.09 19.33 -5.12
C ILE A 100 24.39 18.65 -5.52
N GLU A 101 25.11 19.21 -6.51
CA GLU A 101 26.32 18.61 -7.06
C GLU A 101 27.25 17.98 -5.99
N GLY A 102 27.73 16.76 -6.25
CA GLY A 102 28.61 16.02 -5.37
C GLY A 102 27.87 15.23 -4.29
N ASP A 103 28.25 15.41 -3.04
CA ASP A 103 27.71 14.73 -1.87
C ASP A 103 26.69 15.56 -1.09
N ARG A 104 26.18 16.62 -1.68
CA ARG A 104 25.33 17.62 -1.02
C ARG A 104 23.86 17.38 -1.29
N LEU A 105 23.05 17.54 -0.24
CA LEU A 105 21.59 17.48 -0.24
C LEU A 105 21.01 18.85 0.06
N GLY A 106 20.02 19.25 -0.71
CA GLY A 106 19.21 20.45 -0.49
C GLY A 106 17.83 20.12 0.04
N ILE A 107 17.18 21.12 0.60
CA ILE A 107 15.79 21.10 1.04
C ILE A 107 15.04 22.22 0.34
N CYS A 108 13.89 21.89 -0.25
CA CYS A 108 12.89 22.86 -0.66
C CYS A 108 11.93 23.10 0.50
N ALA A 109 11.76 24.36 0.90
CA ALA A 109 10.75 24.84 1.83
C ALA A 109 9.61 25.47 1.03
N ASP A 110 8.36 25.06 1.23
CA ASP A 110 7.23 25.45 0.39
C ASP A 110 5.92 25.53 1.19
N THR A 111 5.29 26.70 1.23
CA THR A 111 3.96 26.88 1.82
C THR A 111 2.83 26.59 0.82
N GLY A 112 3.11 26.59 -0.48
CA GLY A 112 2.09 26.54 -1.54
C GLY A 112 1.15 27.76 -1.55
N ASP A 113 1.61 28.89 -0.98
CA ASP A 113 0.89 30.17 -0.94
C ASP A 113 1.89 31.31 -0.89
N THR A 114 1.93 32.12 -1.95
CA THR A 114 2.87 33.24 -2.09
C THR A 114 2.67 34.32 -1.03
N THR A 115 1.49 34.41 -0.41
CA THR A 115 1.14 35.39 0.63
C THR A 115 1.46 34.89 2.04
N THR A 116 1.62 33.56 2.22
CA THR A 116 1.94 32.93 3.50
C THR A 116 3.42 32.65 3.63
N LYS A 117 4.09 33.30 4.59
CA LYS A 117 5.51 33.08 4.91
C LYS A 117 5.66 32.46 6.28
N SER A 118 6.70 31.65 6.46
CA SER A 118 6.98 31.00 7.76
C SER A 118 8.45 30.70 7.96
N THR A 119 8.80 30.49 9.24
CA THR A 119 10.08 29.97 9.74
C THR A 119 9.84 29.23 11.05
N GLY A 120 10.88 28.67 11.67
CA GLY A 120 10.75 27.95 12.96
C GLY A 120 9.97 26.64 12.83
N LYS A 121 10.05 25.96 11.68
CA LYS A 121 9.31 24.73 11.40
C LYS A 121 10.21 23.50 11.34
N VAL A 122 9.75 22.38 11.92
CA VAL A 122 10.46 21.10 11.78
C VAL A 122 10.48 20.69 10.31
N CYS A 123 11.65 20.33 9.80
CA CYS A 123 11.86 20.09 8.37
C CYS A 123 12.33 18.66 8.05
N VAL A 124 13.12 18.05 8.92
CA VAL A 124 13.73 16.73 8.70
C VAL A 124 13.75 15.94 9.98
N TYR A 125 13.43 14.66 9.90
CA TYR A 125 13.84 13.63 10.84
C TYR A 125 14.94 12.80 10.22
N THR A 126 15.96 12.41 11.00
CA THR A 126 17.01 11.48 10.58
C THR A 126 17.45 10.59 11.73
N ALA A 127 17.77 9.34 11.40
CA ALA A 127 18.36 8.38 12.31
C ALA A 127 19.46 7.58 11.61
N THR A 128 20.45 7.11 12.36
CA THR A 128 21.59 6.32 11.85
C THR A 128 21.87 5.15 12.78
N GLY A 129 22.01 3.94 12.21
CA GLY A 129 22.26 2.71 12.97
C GLY A 129 22.80 1.59 12.09
N THR A 130 22.98 0.42 12.66
CA THR A 130 23.48 -0.78 11.97
C THR A 130 22.36 -1.64 11.39
N ASP A 131 21.14 -1.49 11.89
CA ASP A 131 19.94 -2.18 11.43
C ASP A 131 18.98 -1.17 10.78
N VAL A 132 18.75 -1.34 9.46
CA VAL A 132 17.89 -0.43 8.70
C VAL A 132 16.41 -0.63 9.03
N TYR A 133 16.00 -1.83 9.37
CA TYR A 133 14.58 -2.12 9.66
C TYR A 133 14.18 -1.57 11.03
N GLU A 134 15.08 -1.64 12.02
CA GLU A 134 14.89 -0.97 13.32
C GLU A 134 14.74 0.55 13.16
N LEU A 135 15.54 1.17 12.27
CA LEU A 135 15.41 2.60 11.96
C LEU A 135 14.07 2.93 11.30
N LEU A 136 13.60 2.07 10.37
CA LEU A 136 12.32 2.25 9.66
C LEU A 136 11.11 2.02 10.59
N ASP A 137 11.22 1.16 11.58
CA ASP A 137 10.15 0.88 12.55
C ASP A 137 10.04 1.98 13.62
N SER A 138 11.16 2.53 14.09
CA SER A 138 11.18 3.57 15.12
C SER A 138 10.89 4.99 14.62
N ALA A 139 11.23 5.31 13.37
CA ALA A 139 11.06 6.66 12.82
C ALA A 139 9.60 7.14 12.82
N PRO A 140 8.59 6.35 12.41
CA PRO A 140 7.19 6.78 12.40
C PRO A 140 6.66 7.17 13.77
N GLU A 141 7.03 6.45 14.83
CA GLU A 141 6.64 6.76 16.22
C GLU A 141 7.21 8.12 16.66
N SER A 142 8.53 8.33 16.46
CA SER A 142 9.19 9.60 16.74
C SER A 142 8.55 10.77 15.97
N ILE A 143 8.28 10.59 14.69
CA ILE A 143 7.64 11.60 13.84
C ILE A 143 6.21 11.91 14.31
N ALA A 144 5.40 10.89 14.59
CA ALA A 144 4.04 11.06 15.06
C ALA A 144 3.98 11.78 16.43
N GLU A 145 4.85 11.42 17.36
CA GLU A 145 4.97 12.09 18.67
C GLU A 145 5.39 13.56 18.54
N ARG A 146 6.33 13.87 17.62
CA ARG A 146 6.80 15.25 17.39
C ARG A 146 5.76 16.12 16.70
N LEU A 147 5.13 15.60 15.65
CA LEU A 147 4.17 16.37 14.83
C LEU A 147 2.78 16.46 15.48
N LYS A 148 2.28 15.38 16.11
CA LYS A 148 0.93 15.24 16.69
C LYS A 148 -0.21 15.44 15.70
N THR A 149 0.09 15.43 14.42
CA THR A 149 -0.87 15.61 13.31
C THR A 149 -1.19 14.30 12.59
N CYS A 150 -0.43 13.24 12.81
CA CYS A 150 -0.64 11.88 12.31
C CYS A 150 -0.58 10.87 13.46
N ARG A 151 -0.90 9.62 13.14
CA ARG A 151 -0.69 8.44 14.01
C ARG A 151 0.01 7.36 13.22
N VAL A 152 0.73 6.48 13.93
CA VAL A 152 1.29 5.27 13.34
C VAL A 152 0.19 4.27 12.95
N ARG A 153 0.52 3.35 12.06
CA ARG A 153 -0.41 2.37 11.50
C ARG A 153 -1.10 1.53 12.59
N GLU A 154 -0.33 1.08 13.59
CA GLU A 154 -0.77 0.20 14.68
C GLU A 154 -1.79 0.85 15.62
N GLU A 155 -1.78 2.18 15.73
CA GLU A 155 -2.76 2.94 16.54
C GLU A 155 -4.10 3.17 15.82
N LYS A 156 -4.22 2.73 14.56
CA LYS A 156 -5.39 2.95 13.72
C LYS A 156 -6.12 1.66 13.42
N LYS A 157 -7.45 1.71 13.43
CA LYS A 157 -8.27 0.54 13.10
C LYS A 157 -8.05 0.14 11.63
N MET A 158 -7.79 -1.15 11.38
CA MET A 158 -7.87 -1.73 10.05
C MET A 158 -9.34 -1.82 9.62
N PRO A 159 -9.73 -1.29 8.46
CA PRO A 159 -11.09 -1.46 7.96
C PRO A 159 -11.38 -2.93 7.64
N GLU A 160 -12.54 -3.42 8.04
CA GLU A 160 -12.90 -4.84 7.95
C GLU A 160 -12.93 -5.39 6.50
N PHE A 161 -13.20 -4.53 5.50
CA PHE A 161 -13.19 -4.94 4.09
C PHE A 161 -11.83 -5.52 3.67
N ALA A 162 -10.75 -5.04 4.28
CA ALA A 162 -9.38 -5.41 3.93
C ALA A 162 -9.05 -6.88 4.21
N GLU A 163 -9.85 -7.57 5.03
CA GLU A 163 -9.71 -9.01 5.28
C GLU A 163 -10.32 -9.88 4.18
N TYR A 164 -11.02 -9.29 3.21
CA TYR A 164 -11.79 -10.01 2.22
C TYR A 164 -11.36 -9.69 0.79
N PHE A 165 -11.34 -10.74 -0.05
CA PHE A 165 -11.09 -10.58 -1.48
C PHE A 165 -12.16 -9.71 -2.14
N GLY A 166 -11.70 -8.77 -2.97
CA GLY A 166 -12.53 -7.77 -3.61
C GLY A 166 -12.55 -7.79 -5.12
N TRP A 167 -13.56 -7.08 -5.67
CA TRP A 167 -13.67 -6.75 -7.09
C TRP A 167 -13.93 -5.26 -7.26
N CYS A 168 -13.13 -4.61 -8.12
CA CYS A 168 -13.25 -3.22 -8.53
C CYS A 168 -13.78 -3.17 -9.97
N THR A 169 -14.73 -2.28 -10.24
CA THR A 169 -15.36 -2.19 -11.55
C THR A 169 -14.55 -1.45 -12.61
N TRP A 170 -13.42 -0.82 -12.25
CA TRP A 170 -12.69 0.12 -13.10
C TRP A 170 -12.30 -0.47 -14.45
N ASP A 171 -11.38 -1.43 -14.52
CA ASP A 171 -10.90 -2.00 -15.80
C ASP A 171 -11.98 -2.81 -16.56
N SER A 172 -13.06 -3.19 -15.87
CA SER A 172 -14.18 -3.88 -16.51
C SER A 172 -15.00 -2.93 -17.38
N PHE A 173 -15.24 -1.71 -16.93
CA PHE A 173 -16.25 -0.83 -17.53
C PHE A 173 -15.83 0.62 -17.66
N TYR A 174 -14.78 1.04 -16.95
CA TYR A 174 -14.40 2.45 -16.79
C TYR A 174 -15.62 3.30 -16.37
N GLU A 175 -15.75 4.54 -16.83
CA GLU A 175 -16.87 5.43 -16.52
C GLU A 175 -18.23 4.97 -17.09
N LYS A 176 -18.26 3.89 -17.88
CA LYS A 176 -19.48 3.40 -18.52
C LYS A 176 -20.28 2.44 -17.65
N VAL A 177 -19.77 2.08 -16.49
CA VAL A 177 -20.42 1.16 -15.56
C VAL A 177 -21.88 1.52 -15.29
N THR A 178 -22.75 0.49 -15.27
CA THR A 178 -24.17 0.57 -14.96
C THR A 178 -24.54 -0.39 -13.84
N ALA A 179 -25.73 -0.24 -13.23
CA ALA A 179 -26.22 -1.19 -12.24
C ALA A 179 -26.32 -2.63 -12.80
N ASP A 180 -26.73 -2.77 -14.07
CA ASP A 180 -26.79 -4.08 -14.73
C ASP A 180 -25.41 -4.69 -14.98
N ASP A 181 -24.39 -3.89 -15.22
CA ASP A 181 -23.03 -4.37 -15.39
C ASP A 181 -22.45 -4.89 -14.08
N VAL A 182 -22.73 -4.22 -12.95
CA VAL A 182 -22.38 -4.74 -11.62
C VAL A 182 -23.04 -6.10 -11.36
N LYS A 183 -24.34 -6.25 -11.68
CA LYS A 183 -25.06 -7.54 -11.57
C LYS A 183 -24.41 -8.63 -12.45
N LYS A 184 -24.09 -8.33 -13.71
CA LYS A 184 -23.41 -9.27 -14.62
C LYS A 184 -22.04 -9.70 -14.08
N GLY A 185 -21.26 -8.77 -13.52
CA GLY A 185 -19.98 -9.08 -12.91
C GLY A 185 -20.13 -10.05 -11.74
N LEU A 186 -21.03 -9.76 -10.79
CA LEU A 186 -21.31 -10.63 -9.65
C LEU A 186 -21.82 -12.01 -10.09
N GLU A 187 -22.70 -12.07 -11.08
CA GLU A 187 -23.19 -13.31 -11.64
C GLU A 187 -22.08 -14.15 -12.29
N SER A 188 -21.12 -13.49 -12.96
CA SER A 188 -19.99 -14.19 -13.58
C SER A 188 -19.06 -14.82 -12.54
N PHE A 189 -18.80 -14.14 -11.43
CA PHE A 189 -18.09 -14.74 -10.28
C PHE A 189 -18.85 -15.93 -9.69
N LYS A 190 -20.16 -15.77 -9.45
CA LYS A 190 -21.01 -16.83 -8.89
C LYS A 190 -21.04 -18.08 -9.76
N LYS A 191 -21.09 -17.95 -11.07
CA LYS A 191 -20.98 -19.08 -12.04
C LYS A 191 -19.66 -19.84 -11.90
N GLY A 192 -18.57 -19.17 -11.55
CA GLY A 192 -17.28 -19.80 -11.26
C GLY A 192 -17.15 -20.40 -9.87
N GLY A 193 -18.22 -20.35 -9.06
CA GLY A 193 -18.26 -20.91 -7.71
C GLY A 193 -17.56 -20.05 -6.65
N PHE A 194 -17.38 -18.77 -6.90
CA PHE A 194 -16.78 -17.81 -5.97
C PHE A 194 -17.51 -16.47 -6.07
N VAL A 195 -17.63 -15.73 -4.97
CA VAL A 195 -18.16 -14.37 -4.97
C VAL A 195 -17.25 -13.49 -4.11
N PRO A 196 -16.79 -12.35 -4.62
CA PRO A 196 -16.01 -11.39 -3.83
C PRO A 196 -16.86 -10.87 -2.66
N ARG A 197 -16.25 -10.76 -1.48
CA ARG A 197 -16.91 -10.22 -0.29
C ARG A 197 -16.79 -8.70 -0.17
N PHE A 198 -15.88 -8.12 -0.90
CA PHE A 198 -15.69 -6.70 -1.06
C PHE A 198 -15.96 -6.30 -2.51
N LEU A 199 -16.76 -5.26 -2.74
CA LEU A 199 -17.03 -4.69 -4.04
C LEU A 199 -16.74 -3.20 -4.01
N LEU A 200 -15.96 -2.72 -4.97
CA LEU A 200 -15.66 -1.31 -5.20
C LEU A 200 -16.29 -0.86 -6.52
N LEU A 201 -17.38 -0.10 -6.42
CA LEU A 201 -17.96 0.62 -7.56
C LEU A 201 -17.08 1.87 -7.81
N ASP A 202 -16.24 1.79 -8.82
CA ASP A 202 -15.31 2.85 -9.19
C ASP A 202 -16.00 3.99 -9.97
N ASP A 203 -15.24 4.93 -10.55
CA ASP A 203 -15.75 6.11 -11.26
C ASP A 203 -16.83 5.77 -12.31
N GLY A 204 -17.84 6.64 -12.45
CA GLY A 204 -18.89 6.56 -13.46
C GLY A 204 -20.32 6.52 -12.94
N TRP A 205 -20.55 6.43 -11.63
CA TRP A 205 -21.89 6.39 -11.02
C TRP A 205 -22.43 7.77 -10.59
N GLN A 206 -21.56 8.77 -10.45
CA GLN A 206 -21.89 10.09 -9.92
C GLN A 206 -22.64 10.97 -10.94
N THR A 207 -23.45 11.89 -10.46
CA THR A 207 -24.10 12.92 -11.27
C THR A 207 -23.16 14.12 -11.40
N VAL A 208 -22.66 14.33 -12.62
CA VAL A 208 -21.69 15.37 -12.94
C VAL A 208 -22.25 16.35 -13.98
N ASN A 209 -21.69 17.57 -13.98
CA ASN A 209 -21.88 18.50 -15.09
C ASN A 209 -20.85 18.13 -16.19
N ASP A 210 -21.33 17.52 -17.25
CA ASP A 210 -20.54 16.95 -18.37
C ASP A 210 -20.62 17.82 -19.64
N THR A 211 -20.91 19.11 -19.49
CA THR A 211 -21.00 20.05 -20.63
C THR A 211 -19.67 20.31 -21.31
N LEU A 212 -18.56 19.87 -20.71
CA LEU A 212 -17.19 19.99 -21.22
C LEU A 212 -16.72 18.65 -21.78
N GLU A 213 -15.83 18.68 -22.78
CA GLU A 213 -15.34 17.46 -23.45
C GLU A 213 -14.38 16.62 -22.58
N SER A 214 -13.63 17.29 -21.70
CA SER A 214 -12.61 16.64 -20.85
C SER A 214 -13.18 16.17 -19.53
N ARG A 215 -13.04 14.88 -19.21
CA ARG A 215 -13.38 14.31 -17.89
C ARG A 215 -12.75 15.09 -16.74
N GLY A 216 -11.50 15.53 -16.89
CA GLY A 216 -10.78 16.30 -15.88
C GLY A 216 -11.44 17.63 -15.51
N GLU A 217 -12.38 18.14 -16.34
CA GLU A 217 -13.11 19.38 -16.10
C GLU A 217 -14.56 19.14 -15.59
N HIS A 218 -15.05 17.88 -15.64
CA HIS A 218 -16.37 17.55 -15.12
C HIS A 218 -16.45 17.78 -13.62
N LYS A 219 -17.57 18.33 -13.15
CA LYS A 219 -17.80 18.73 -11.75
C LYS A 219 -18.99 18.02 -11.16
N LEU A 220 -18.87 17.61 -9.89
CA LEU A 220 -19.99 17.01 -9.17
C LEU A 220 -21.13 18.00 -9.02
N SER A 221 -22.31 17.69 -9.55
CA SER A 221 -23.49 18.56 -9.54
C SER A 221 -24.58 18.10 -8.58
N SER A 222 -24.57 16.84 -8.14
CA SER A 222 -25.48 16.26 -7.14
C SER A 222 -24.79 15.12 -6.39
N PHE A 223 -25.18 14.88 -5.14
CA PHE A 223 -24.77 13.68 -4.41
C PHE A 223 -25.55 12.43 -4.82
N SER A 224 -26.70 12.59 -5.44
CA SER A 224 -27.47 11.48 -5.96
C SER A 224 -26.73 10.82 -7.13
N PRO A 225 -26.76 9.49 -7.24
CA PRO A 225 -26.23 8.77 -8.41
C PRO A 225 -26.88 9.24 -9.70
N ASN A 226 -26.22 8.99 -10.82
CA ASN A 226 -26.75 9.33 -12.13
C ASN A 226 -27.85 8.34 -12.61
N GLU A 227 -28.39 8.58 -13.80
CA GLU A 227 -29.48 7.78 -14.40
C GLU A 227 -29.11 6.29 -14.62
N LYS A 228 -27.82 5.98 -14.78
CA LYS A 228 -27.34 4.58 -14.95
C LYS A 228 -27.58 3.73 -13.70
N PHE A 229 -27.86 4.37 -12.58
CA PHE A 229 -28.18 3.77 -11.29
C PHE A 229 -29.57 4.21 -10.77
N ASN A 230 -30.46 4.65 -11.66
CA ASN A 230 -31.82 5.12 -11.30
C ASN A 230 -31.84 6.20 -10.21
N HIS A 231 -30.77 7.01 -10.13
CA HIS A 231 -30.57 8.04 -9.11
C HIS A 231 -30.51 7.54 -7.65
N ASP A 232 -30.33 6.22 -7.43
CA ASP A 232 -30.23 5.60 -6.11
C ASP A 232 -29.34 4.33 -6.17
N LEU A 233 -28.47 4.13 -5.16
CA LEU A 233 -27.67 2.92 -5.05
C LEU A 233 -28.33 1.82 -4.23
N SER A 234 -29.45 2.07 -3.55
CA SER A 234 -30.07 1.12 -2.60
C SER A 234 -30.44 -0.21 -3.26
N GLU A 235 -30.90 -0.18 -4.49
CA GLU A 235 -31.23 -1.42 -5.24
C GLU A 235 -29.98 -2.27 -5.49
N ILE A 236 -28.91 -1.68 -6.02
CA ILE A 236 -27.71 -2.46 -6.38
C ILE A 236 -26.92 -2.90 -5.15
N THR A 237 -26.91 -2.11 -4.07
CA THR A 237 -26.28 -2.50 -2.81
C THR A 237 -27.03 -3.66 -2.16
N SER A 238 -28.37 -3.62 -2.12
CA SER A 238 -29.19 -4.75 -1.61
C SER A 238 -28.99 -6.01 -2.45
N ILE A 239 -29.03 -5.92 -3.76
CA ILE A 239 -28.78 -7.07 -4.64
C ILE A 239 -27.38 -7.64 -4.39
N ALA A 240 -26.35 -6.82 -4.34
CA ALA A 240 -24.98 -7.28 -4.10
C ALA A 240 -24.86 -8.01 -2.74
N LYS A 241 -25.48 -7.47 -1.71
CA LYS A 241 -25.42 -8.04 -0.35
C LYS A 241 -26.34 -9.24 -0.16
N ASP A 242 -27.61 -9.12 -0.51
CA ASP A 242 -28.64 -10.12 -0.17
C ASP A 242 -28.65 -11.31 -1.12
N GLU A 243 -28.37 -11.10 -2.43
CA GLU A 243 -28.42 -12.18 -3.43
C GLU A 243 -27.05 -12.80 -3.72
N TYR A 244 -25.96 -12.01 -3.59
CA TYR A 244 -24.61 -12.48 -3.89
C TYR A 244 -23.73 -12.63 -2.65
N GLY A 245 -24.09 -12.03 -1.50
CA GLY A 245 -23.36 -12.15 -0.26
C GLY A 245 -22.08 -11.29 -0.20
N VAL A 246 -22.04 -10.18 -0.94
CA VAL A 246 -21.06 -9.12 -0.74
C VAL A 246 -21.22 -8.57 0.68
N LYS A 247 -20.13 -8.46 1.44
CA LYS A 247 -20.17 -7.93 2.80
C LYS A 247 -19.97 -6.44 2.85
N TYR A 248 -19.06 -5.92 2.01
CA TYR A 248 -18.67 -4.51 1.97
C TYR A 248 -18.81 -3.96 0.56
N PHE A 249 -19.68 -2.97 0.39
CA PHE A 249 -19.92 -2.26 -0.86
C PHE A 249 -19.36 -0.85 -0.75
N TYR A 250 -18.26 -0.55 -1.43
CA TYR A 250 -17.62 0.76 -1.46
C TYR A 250 -17.91 1.48 -2.77
N VAL A 251 -17.83 2.81 -2.72
CA VAL A 251 -17.93 3.63 -3.92
C VAL A 251 -16.75 4.59 -4.03
N TRP A 252 -16.36 4.90 -5.25
CA TRP A 252 -15.34 5.88 -5.56
C TRP A 252 -15.93 7.31 -5.57
N HIS A 253 -15.17 8.27 -5.07
CA HIS A 253 -15.35 9.70 -5.40
C HIS A 253 -14.01 10.43 -5.33
N ALA A 254 -13.89 11.60 -6.02
CA ALA A 254 -12.71 12.43 -5.88
C ALA A 254 -12.77 13.27 -4.60
N LEU A 255 -11.62 13.68 -4.07
CA LEU A 255 -11.52 14.50 -2.84
C LEU A 255 -12.39 15.75 -2.91
N MET A 256 -12.41 16.44 -4.04
CA MET A 256 -13.19 17.67 -4.24
C MET A 256 -14.57 17.43 -4.88
N GLY A 257 -15.04 16.16 -4.87
CA GLY A 257 -16.31 15.73 -5.43
C GLY A 257 -16.16 14.94 -6.72
N TYR A 258 -15.59 15.53 -7.75
CA TYR A 258 -15.22 14.86 -9.00
C TYR A 258 -13.85 15.38 -9.50
N TRP A 259 -13.40 14.99 -10.67
CA TRP A 259 -12.10 15.40 -11.24
C TRP A 259 -11.93 16.92 -11.28
N GLY A 260 -12.91 17.66 -11.81
CA GLY A 260 -12.96 19.12 -11.83
C GLY A 260 -13.56 19.77 -10.57
N GLY A 261 -13.73 18.98 -9.50
CA GLY A 261 -14.28 19.48 -8.23
C GLY A 261 -15.80 19.46 -8.14
N THR A 262 -16.38 20.38 -7.36
CA THR A 262 -17.81 20.55 -7.12
C THR A 262 -18.35 21.71 -7.96
N ASP A 263 -19.51 21.53 -8.61
CA ASP A 263 -20.08 22.51 -9.52
C ASP A 263 -20.64 23.74 -8.75
N PRO A 264 -20.06 24.94 -8.93
CA PRO A 264 -20.53 26.15 -8.27
C PRO A 264 -21.91 26.65 -8.81
N GLU A 265 -22.32 26.21 -9.99
CA GLU A 265 -23.60 26.57 -10.59
C GLU A 265 -24.74 25.63 -10.15
N SER A 266 -24.41 24.52 -9.48
CA SER A 266 -25.41 23.60 -8.94
C SER A 266 -26.17 24.20 -7.76
N LYS A 267 -27.51 24.21 -7.85
CA LYS A 267 -28.39 24.64 -6.75
C LYS A 267 -28.24 23.78 -5.49
N GLU A 268 -28.00 22.48 -5.66
CA GLU A 268 -27.80 21.54 -4.56
C GLU A 268 -26.49 21.82 -3.84
N MET A 269 -25.42 22.10 -4.59
CA MET A 269 -24.09 22.37 -4.04
C MET A 269 -23.94 23.78 -3.45
N ALA A 270 -24.82 24.73 -3.76
CA ALA A 270 -24.72 26.13 -3.35
C ALA A 270 -24.55 26.33 -1.82
N LYS A 271 -25.16 25.45 -1.00
CA LYS A 271 -25.04 25.51 0.48
C LYS A 271 -23.63 25.30 1.01
N TYR A 272 -22.75 24.64 0.22
CA TYR A 272 -21.34 24.40 0.55
C TYR A 272 -20.41 25.48 -0.03
N LYS A 273 -20.98 26.47 -0.71
CA LYS A 273 -20.29 27.65 -1.27
C LYS A 273 -19.09 27.29 -2.16
N PRO A 274 -19.21 26.35 -3.13
CA PRO A 274 -18.12 26.06 -4.01
C PRO A 274 -17.76 27.28 -4.86
N LYS A 275 -16.47 27.45 -5.15
CA LYS A 275 -15.96 28.51 -6.03
C LYS A 275 -15.01 27.92 -7.05
N LEU A 276 -15.06 28.44 -8.27
CA LEU A 276 -14.02 28.14 -9.26
C LEU A 276 -12.71 28.75 -8.80
N LYS A 277 -11.70 27.87 -8.64
CA LYS A 277 -10.33 28.25 -8.28
C LYS A 277 -9.38 27.64 -9.27
N LYS A 278 -8.40 28.40 -9.73
CA LYS A 278 -7.30 27.87 -10.52
C LYS A 278 -6.40 27.08 -9.60
N LEU A 279 -6.26 25.77 -9.84
CA LEU A 279 -5.30 24.95 -9.11
C LEU A 279 -3.91 25.20 -9.66
N THR A 280 -2.98 25.51 -8.77
CA THR A 280 -1.59 25.82 -9.10
C THR A 280 -0.67 24.98 -8.24
N PHE A 281 0.14 24.15 -8.89
CA PHE A 281 1.15 23.35 -8.19
C PHE A 281 2.39 24.18 -7.89
N SER A 282 3.12 23.80 -6.85
CA SER A 282 4.32 24.48 -6.42
C SER A 282 5.44 24.40 -7.47
N GLU A 283 6.39 25.32 -7.39
CA GLU A 283 7.57 25.35 -8.27
C GLU A 283 8.44 24.09 -8.09
N SER A 284 8.46 23.48 -6.90
CA SER A 284 9.15 22.21 -6.66
C SER A 284 8.51 21.09 -7.46
N SER A 285 7.18 21.00 -7.43
CA SER A 285 6.41 20.03 -8.21
C SER A 285 6.62 20.21 -9.71
N LYS A 286 6.65 21.44 -10.21
CA LYS A 286 6.92 21.77 -11.62
C LYS A 286 8.34 21.39 -12.09
N LYS A 287 9.31 21.23 -11.17
CA LYS A 287 10.65 20.72 -11.52
C LYS A 287 10.62 19.26 -11.97
N VAL A 288 9.72 18.46 -11.41
CA VAL A 288 9.54 17.06 -11.80
C VAL A 288 8.55 16.93 -12.95
N HIS A 289 7.52 17.77 -12.96
CA HIS A 289 6.45 17.81 -13.95
C HIS A 289 6.26 19.22 -14.51
N PRO A 290 7.08 19.65 -15.49
CA PRO A 290 6.98 20.98 -16.08
C PRO A 290 5.63 21.22 -16.78
N ASP A 291 5.01 20.16 -17.29
CA ASP A 291 3.77 20.21 -18.06
C ASP A 291 2.50 19.91 -17.23
N VAL A 292 2.58 20.03 -15.88
CA VAL A 292 1.39 19.87 -15.04
C VAL A 292 0.33 20.90 -15.47
N PRO A 293 -0.85 20.43 -15.92
CA PRO A 293 -1.88 21.34 -16.37
C PRO A 293 -2.44 22.14 -15.19
N GLU A 294 -2.45 23.46 -15.36
CA GLU A 294 -3.24 24.33 -14.49
C GLU A 294 -4.69 24.29 -14.97
N PHE A 295 -5.63 23.96 -14.11
CA PHE A 295 -7.04 23.84 -14.46
C PHE A 295 -7.95 24.52 -13.44
N MET A 296 -9.16 24.85 -13.88
CA MET A 296 -10.19 25.42 -13.02
C MET A 296 -10.95 24.32 -12.29
N CYS A 297 -10.88 24.33 -10.97
CA CYS A 297 -11.55 23.36 -10.10
C CYS A 297 -12.59 24.03 -9.22
N GLY A 298 -13.72 23.37 -9.02
CA GLY A 298 -14.74 23.81 -8.08
C GLY A 298 -14.37 23.40 -6.66
N VAL A 299 -13.87 24.35 -5.88
CA VAL A 299 -13.40 24.13 -4.52
C VAL A 299 -14.46 24.54 -3.50
N VAL A 300 -14.92 23.58 -2.69
CA VAL A 300 -15.83 23.83 -1.57
C VAL A 300 -15.16 24.72 -0.53
N SER A 301 -15.91 25.66 0.06
CA SER A 301 -15.38 26.52 1.10
C SER A 301 -14.86 25.73 2.29
N SER A 302 -13.66 26.05 2.78
CA SER A 302 -12.97 25.27 3.80
C SER A 302 -13.70 25.17 5.15
N ASP A 303 -14.63 26.11 5.43
CA ASP A 303 -15.54 26.09 6.58
C ASP A 303 -16.76 25.15 6.37
N LYS A 304 -16.93 24.61 5.16
CA LYS A 304 -18.04 23.73 4.77
C LYS A 304 -17.61 22.29 4.44
N LEU A 305 -16.35 21.96 4.51
CA LEU A 305 -15.84 20.63 4.12
C LEU A 305 -16.46 19.51 4.95
N PHE A 306 -16.58 19.68 6.28
CA PHE A 306 -17.21 18.66 7.12
C PHE A 306 -18.70 18.48 6.78
N ASP A 307 -19.46 19.58 6.65
CA ASP A 307 -20.88 19.53 6.27
C ASP A 307 -21.04 18.82 4.91
N TYR A 308 -20.15 19.14 3.94
CA TYR A 308 -20.14 18.57 2.61
C TYR A 308 -19.95 17.04 2.63
N TYR A 309 -18.88 16.56 3.26
CA TYR A 309 -18.64 15.13 3.36
C TYR A 309 -19.69 14.43 4.21
N CYS A 310 -20.13 15.01 5.31
CA CYS A 310 -21.13 14.40 6.18
C CYS A 310 -22.47 14.20 5.48
N ASP A 311 -22.94 15.19 4.70
CA ASP A 311 -24.16 15.05 3.92
C ASP A 311 -24.01 14.02 2.79
N TYR A 312 -22.86 14.03 2.09
CA TYR A 312 -22.58 13.09 1.02
C TYR A 312 -22.50 11.65 1.54
N HIS A 313 -21.67 11.39 2.54
CA HIS A 313 -21.46 10.06 3.10
C HIS A 313 -22.71 9.52 3.82
N ARG A 314 -23.51 10.38 4.44
CA ARG A 314 -24.80 9.99 5.02
C ARG A 314 -25.78 9.52 3.95
N LEU A 315 -25.85 10.18 2.79
CA LEU A 315 -26.66 9.72 1.67
C LEU A 315 -26.21 8.33 1.20
N LEU A 316 -24.91 8.16 1.01
CA LEU A 316 -24.31 6.89 0.59
C LEU A 316 -24.55 5.76 1.62
N SER A 317 -24.32 6.03 2.90
CA SER A 317 -24.59 5.07 3.98
C SER A 317 -26.06 4.66 4.06
N ASN A 318 -26.99 5.61 3.87
CA ASN A 318 -28.43 5.32 3.80
C ASN A 318 -28.80 4.45 2.59
N SER A 319 -28.03 4.50 1.52
CA SER A 319 -28.19 3.63 0.35
C SER A 319 -27.43 2.28 0.48
N GLY A 320 -26.95 1.93 1.67
CA GLY A 320 -26.31 0.65 1.95
C GLY A 320 -24.83 0.58 1.57
N VAL A 321 -24.15 1.70 1.29
CA VAL A 321 -22.70 1.78 1.08
C VAL A 321 -21.98 1.70 2.42
N ASP A 322 -20.87 0.95 2.49
CA ASP A 322 -20.11 0.69 3.71
C ASP A 322 -18.80 1.47 3.80
N GLY A 323 -18.41 2.17 2.74
CA GLY A 323 -17.18 2.93 2.71
C GLY A 323 -16.89 3.56 1.36
N VAL A 324 -15.76 4.27 1.28
CA VAL A 324 -15.37 5.02 0.09
C VAL A 324 -13.90 4.83 -0.29
N LYS A 325 -13.62 4.81 -1.60
CA LYS A 325 -12.31 5.08 -2.18
C LYS A 325 -12.29 6.56 -2.57
N VAL A 326 -11.46 7.34 -1.90
CA VAL A 326 -11.34 8.77 -2.18
C VAL A 326 -10.08 9.04 -2.96
N ASP A 327 -10.28 9.51 -4.17
CA ASP A 327 -9.23 9.71 -5.17
C ASP A 327 -8.91 11.19 -5.41
N VAL A 328 -7.93 11.46 -6.29
CA VAL A 328 -7.51 12.83 -6.68
C VAL A 328 -7.11 13.69 -5.48
N GLN A 329 -6.57 13.07 -4.42
CA GLN A 329 -6.28 13.75 -3.16
C GLN A 329 -5.15 14.79 -3.28
N PHE A 330 -4.25 14.62 -4.26
CA PHE A 330 -3.18 15.57 -4.55
C PHE A 330 -3.67 16.99 -4.85
N ASN A 331 -4.92 17.17 -5.29
CA ASN A 331 -5.52 18.48 -5.53
C ASN A 331 -5.61 19.35 -4.26
N ALA A 332 -5.59 18.75 -3.06
CA ALA A 332 -5.65 19.50 -1.81
C ALA A 332 -4.49 20.51 -1.68
N GLU A 333 -3.28 20.12 -2.10
CA GLU A 333 -2.12 21.01 -2.05
C GLU A 333 -2.25 22.21 -3.00
N ALA A 334 -2.76 21.97 -4.21
CA ALA A 334 -2.91 22.99 -5.24
C ALA A 334 -4.02 24.01 -4.93
N ALA A 335 -4.93 23.66 -4.01
CA ALA A 335 -5.98 24.57 -3.52
C ALA A 335 -5.51 25.51 -2.40
N GLY A 336 -4.25 25.42 -1.96
CA GLY A 336 -3.72 26.17 -0.82
C GLY A 336 -3.43 27.64 -1.07
N GLU A 337 -3.22 28.07 -2.31
CA GLU A 337 -2.96 29.47 -2.66
C GLU A 337 -4.10 30.36 -2.17
N GLU A 338 -3.79 31.49 -1.50
CA GLU A 338 -4.74 32.42 -0.86
C GLU A 338 -5.61 31.84 0.29
N ASP A 339 -5.37 30.56 0.70
CA ASP A 339 -6.11 29.89 1.77
C ASP A 339 -5.21 29.44 2.94
N GLY A 340 -4.00 30.00 3.02
CA GLY A 340 -3.02 29.75 4.09
C GLY A 340 -2.13 28.55 3.85
N GLY A 341 -2.01 28.12 2.60
CA GLY A 341 -1.03 27.19 2.09
C GLY A 341 -1.48 25.73 2.01
N ARG A 342 -0.63 24.94 1.34
CA ARG A 342 -0.87 23.55 1.00
C ARG A 342 -1.05 22.64 2.23
N VAL A 343 -0.21 22.79 3.25
CA VAL A 343 -0.27 21.97 4.47
C VAL A 343 -1.58 22.18 5.22
N ARG A 344 -2.02 23.44 5.30
CA ARG A 344 -3.31 23.78 5.93
C ARG A 344 -4.49 23.16 5.18
N MET A 345 -4.49 23.23 3.85
CA MET A 345 -5.56 22.64 3.03
C MET A 345 -5.55 21.12 3.11
N ALA A 346 -4.38 20.47 3.00
CA ALA A 346 -4.24 19.04 3.19
C ALA A 346 -4.82 18.60 4.55
N ARG A 347 -4.49 19.31 5.65
CA ARG A 347 -5.02 19.05 6.98
C ARG A 347 -6.55 19.21 7.03
N LYS A 348 -7.09 20.31 6.52
CA LYS A 348 -8.54 20.57 6.55
C LYS A 348 -9.36 19.53 5.80
N TYR A 349 -8.90 19.15 4.59
CA TYR A 349 -9.54 18.11 3.81
C TYR A 349 -9.46 16.77 4.53
N ARG A 350 -8.28 16.38 5.04
CA ARG A 350 -8.07 15.11 5.73
C ARG A 350 -8.92 15.02 7.00
N GLU A 351 -8.90 16.03 7.86
CA GLU A 351 -9.70 16.08 9.09
C GLU A 351 -11.21 15.98 8.81
N ALA A 352 -11.73 16.70 7.83
CA ALA A 352 -13.13 16.66 7.47
C ALA A 352 -13.55 15.31 6.87
N LEU A 353 -12.72 14.76 5.96
CA LEU A 353 -12.95 13.46 5.33
C LEU A 353 -12.96 12.34 6.36
N GLU A 354 -11.90 12.22 7.18
CA GLU A 354 -11.77 11.17 8.19
C GLU A 354 -12.89 11.25 9.25
N ALA A 355 -13.26 12.45 9.68
CA ALA A 355 -14.37 12.63 10.62
C ALA A 355 -15.70 12.14 10.05
N SER A 356 -16.00 12.50 8.81
CA SER A 356 -17.21 12.04 8.13
C SER A 356 -17.23 10.54 7.85
N VAL A 357 -16.10 9.97 7.42
CA VAL A 357 -15.96 8.52 7.18
C VAL A 357 -16.14 7.72 8.48
N ASN A 358 -15.54 8.17 9.58
CA ASN A 358 -15.73 7.53 10.88
C ASN A 358 -17.19 7.56 11.34
N LEU A 359 -17.87 8.68 11.12
CA LEU A 359 -19.26 8.86 11.51
C LEU A 359 -20.23 7.98 10.70
N ASN A 360 -20.00 7.85 9.39
CA ASN A 360 -20.95 7.22 8.47
C ASN A 360 -20.57 5.79 8.09
N PHE A 361 -19.28 5.43 8.13
CA PHE A 361 -18.75 4.14 7.61
C PHE A 361 -17.83 3.42 8.61
N GLY A 362 -17.71 3.89 9.85
CA GLY A 362 -16.87 3.23 10.86
C GLY A 362 -15.39 3.11 10.50
N GLY A 363 -14.88 4.01 9.66
CA GLY A 363 -13.48 4.03 9.21
C GLY A 363 -13.22 3.44 7.83
N GLY A 364 -14.26 3.06 7.08
CA GLY A 364 -14.16 2.48 5.75
C GLY A 364 -13.66 3.46 4.68
N LEU A 365 -12.34 3.62 4.54
CA LEU A 365 -11.69 4.56 3.61
C LEU A 365 -10.46 3.94 2.95
N ILE A 366 -10.39 4.03 1.62
CA ILE A 366 -9.19 3.84 0.82
C ILE A 366 -8.72 5.22 0.34
N ASN A 367 -7.53 5.65 0.78
CA ASN A 367 -6.93 6.89 0.28
C ASN A 367 -6.21 6.61 -1.04
N CYS A 368 -6.63 7.26 -2.13
CA CYS A 368 -6.04 7.15 -3.45
C CYS A 368 -5.45 8.48 -3.91
N MET A 369 -4.37 8.41 -4.69
CA MET A 369 -3.62 9.58 -5.16
C MET A 369 -3.23 10.60 -4.05
N PRO A 370 -2.76 10.17 -2.86
CA PRO A 370 -2.36 11.12 -1.82
C PRO A 370 -1.08 11.86 -2.16
N GLY A 371 -0.15 11.22 -2.88
CA GLY A 371 1.09 11.72 -3.51
C GLY A 371 2.08 12.49 -2.62
N SER A 372 1.63 13.23 -1.64
CA SER A 372 2.44 14.17 -0.88
C SER A 372 2.49 13.85 0.63
N ASN A 373 3.67 14.09 1.24
CA ASN A 373 3.90 13.89 2.66
C ASN A 373 3.01 14.77 3.57
N ASP A 374 2.52 15.92 3.08
CA ASP A 374 1.55 16.73 3.83
C ASP A 374 0.21 16.00 4.04
N LEU A 375 -0.22 15.11 3.14
CA LEU A 375 -1.38 14.25 3.37
C LEU A 375 -1.03 13.09 4.33
N THR A 376 0.13 12.47 4.18
CA THR A 376 0.57 11.36 5.05
C THR A 376 0.65 11.81 6.51
N TYR A 377 1.29 12.97 6.78
CA TYR A 377 1.46 13.49 8.14
C TYR A 377 0.21 14.17 8.73
N HIS A 378 -0.93 14.13 8.03
CA HIS A 378 -2.23 14.57 8.58
C HIS A 378 -3.25 13.42 8.67
N THR A 379 -2.81 12.16 8.53
CA THR A 379 -3.65 10.97 8.60
C THR A 379 -3.72 10.44 10.04
N LYS A 380 -4.87 10.63 10.72
CA LYS A 380 -5.07 10.25 12.12
C LYS A 380 -5.97 9.04 12.34
N ALA A 381 -6.87 8.76 11.40
CA ALA A 381 -7.91 7.75 11.59
C ALA A 381 -7.97 6.73 10.45
N SER A 382 -7.82 7.16 9.21
CA SER A 382 -7.80 6.24 8.07
C SER A 382 -6.52 5.43 8.02
N ASN A 383 -6.63 4.14 7.65
CA ASN A 383 -5.49 3.22 7.72
C ASN A 383 -5.17 2.49 6.42
N VAL A 384 -5.79 2.82 5.28
CA VAL A 384 -5.46 2.23 3.98
C VAL A 384 -5.10 3.33 2.99
N THR A 385 -3.92 3.20 2.35
CA THR A 385 -3.40 4.21 1.43
C THR A 385 -2.75 3.53 0.23
N ARG A 386 -3.17 3.90 -0.99
CA ARG A 386 -2.53 3.48 -2.25
C ARG A 386 -1.10 4.01 -2.33
N THR A 387 -0.16 3.14 -2.69
CA THR A 387 1.28 3.43 -2.67
C THR A 387 1.95 3.40 -4.04
N SER A 388 1.21 3.13 -5.10
CA SER A 388 1.70 3.16 -6.49
C SER A 388 0.75 3.91 -7.41
N ASP A 389 1.23 4.20 -8.62
CA ASP A 389 0.38 4.53 -9.77
C ASP A 389 -0.55 3.36 -10.10
N ASP A 390 -1.52 3.55 -11.00
CA ASP A 390 -2.48 2.52 -11.37
C ASP A 390 -1.82 1.27 -11.96
N PHE A 391 -2.48 0.14 -11.83
CA PHE A 391 -2.20 -1.04 -12.63
C PHE A 391 -2.56 -0.75 -14.09
N TYR A 392 -1.57 -0.83 -14.97
CA TYR A 392 -1.75 -0.57 -16.41
C TYR A 392 -1.69 -1.87 -17.21
N PRO A 393 -2.84 -2.52 -17.53
CA PRO A 393 -2.86 -3.85 -18.17
C PRO A 393 -2.29 -3.88 -19.58
N LEU A 394 -2.16 -2.72 -20.25
CA LEU A 394 -1.66 -2.63 -21.63
C LEU A 394 -0.20 -2.17 -21.74
N ASP A 395 0.48 -1.92 -20.62
CA ASP A 395 1.88 -1.48 -20.57
C ASP A 395 2.76 -2.51 -19.88
N ASP A 396 3.41 -3.38 -20.65
CA ASP A 396 4.27 -4.43 -20.14
C ASP A 396 5.44 -3.89 -19.28
N ALA A 397 5.96 -2.72 -19.59
CA ALA A 397 7.06 -2.11 -18.83
C ALA A 397 6.62 -1.58 -17.46
N SER A 398 5.31 -1.40 -17.23
CA SER A 398 4.78 -0.90 -15.96
C SER A 398 4.78 -1.95 -14.85
N HIS A 399 4.64 -3.25 -15.16
CA HIS A 399 4.37 -4.30 -14.17
C HIS A 399 5.48 -4.46 -13.13
N GLY A 400 6.73 -4.56 -13.54
CA GLY A 400 7.86 -4.64 -12.62
C GLY A 400 8.04 -3.35 -11.81
N ARG A 401 7.90 -2.20 -12.47
CA ARG A 401 7.97 -0.87 -11.84
C ARG A 401 6.86 -0.68 -10.80
N HIS A 402 5.68 -1.20 -11.06
CA HIS A 402 4.55 -1.17 -10.13
C HIS A 402 4.88 -1.88 -8.80
N ILE A 403 5.47 -3.09 -8.85
CA ILE A 403 5.90 -3.82 -7.64
C ILE A 403 7.04 -3.08 -6.94
N TYR A 404 8.05 -2.61 -7.68
CA TYR A 404 9.17 -1.87 -7.13
C TYR A 404 8.73 -0.61 -6.39
N ASN A 405 7.88 0.22 -7.01
CA ASN A 405 7.39 1.45 -6.41
C ASN A 405 6.55 1.19 -5.15
N ASN A 406 5.68 0.18 -5.18
CA ASN A 406 4.93 -0.24 -3.99
C ASN A 406 5.88 -0.63 -2.85
N ALA A 407 6.88 -1.48 -3.11
CA ALA A 407 7.82 -1.94 -2.10
C ALA A 407 8.68 -0.80 -1.53
N VAL A 408 9.16 0.13 -2.36
CA VAL A 408 9.95 1.28 -1.91
C VAL A 408 9.10 2.27 -1.12
N ASN A 409 7.89 2.58 -1.58
CA ASN A 409 6.99 3.48 -0.87
C ASN A 409 6.52 2.89 0.46
N SER A 410 6.40 1.56 0.55
CA SER A 410 6.07 0.85 1.79
C SER A 410 7.11 1.04 2.89
N LEU A 411 8.38 1.36 2.56
CA LEU A 411 9.43 1.60 3.56
C LEU A 411 9.14 2.78 4.49
N TRP A 412 8.44 3.81 3.99
CA TRP A 412 8.15 4.98 4.80
C TRP A 412 6.65 5.21 5.05
N ILE A 413 5.78 4.92 4.06
CA ILE A 413 4.32 5.03 4.24
C ILE A 413 3.81 3.92 5.17
N GLY A 414 4.43 2.72 5.11
CA GLY A 414 4.01 1.54 5.86
C GLY A 414 4.00 1.71 7.38
N GLY A 415 4.80 2.63 7.93
CA GLY A 415 4.74 2.99 9.33
C GLY A 415 3.55 3.88 9.72
N PHE A 416 2.91 4.52 8.72
CA PHE A 416 1.75 5.38 8.93
C PHE A 416 0.43 4.79 8.41
N SER A 417 0.45 3.88 7.45
CA SER A 417 -0.76 3.29 6.86
C SER A 417 -0.49 1.91 6.28
N VAL A 418 -1.52 1.09 6.18
CA VAL A 418 -1.50 -0.13 5.36
C VAL A 418 -1.39 0.28 3.90
N CYS A 419 -0.38 -0.27 3.23
CA CYS A 419 -0.05 0.07 1.85
C CYS A 419 -0.90 -0.74 0.88
N ASP A 420 -1.87 -0.11 0.23
CA ASP A 420 -2.66 -0.73 -0.82
C ASP A 420 -1.84 -0.76 -2.13
N TRP A 421 -1.62 -1.97 -2.65
CA TRP A 421 -0.83 -2.23 -3.85
C TRP A 421 -1.67 -2.26 -5.14
N ASP A 422 -2.89 -1.72 -5.09
CA ASP A 422 -3.83 -1.61 -6.19
C ASP A 422 -4.43 -2.92 -6.70
N MET A 423 -5.45 -2.79 -7.54
CA MET A 423 -6.09 -3.86 -8.28
C MET A 423 -5.14 -4.53 -9.30
N PHE A 424 -5.56 -5.67 -9.82
CA PHE A 424 -4.95 -6.34 -10.97
C PHE A 424 -5.99 -7.21 -11.69
N GLN A 425 -5.63 -7.80 -12.83
CA GLN A 425 -6.50 -8.72 -13.58
C GLN A 425 -5.98 -10.15 -13.50
N THR A 426 -6.83 -11.11 -13.06
CA THR A 426 -6.39 -12.51 -12.87
C THR A 426 -6.06 -13.21 -14.18
N LYS A 427 -6.81 -12.96 -15.28
CA LYS A 427 -6.51 -13.51 -16.61
C LYS A 427 -5.47 -12.74 -17.42
N HIS A 428 -4.92 -11.67 -16.85
CA HIS A 428 -3.78 -11.02 -17.49
C HIS A 428 -2.59 -11.99 -17.59
N LYS A 429 -1.77 -11.89 -18.65
CA LYS A 429 -0.59 -12.77 -18.84
C LYS A 429 0.40 -12.75 -17.66
N PHE A 430 0.38 -11.68 -16.85
CA PHE A 430 1.14 -11.53 -15.62
C PHE A 430 0.22 -11.53 -14.37
N GLY A 431 -0.95 -12.14 -14.46
CA GLY A 431 -1.92 -12.20 -13.36
C GLY A 431 -1.34 -12.86 -12.11
N GLU A 432 -0.64 -13.98 -12.24
CA GLU A 432 0.04 -14.63 -11.10
C GLU A 432 1.17 -13.77 -10.51
N PHE A 433 1.95 -13.09 -11.33
CA PHE A 433 3.00 -12.17 -10.88
C PHE A 433 2.46 -11.07 -9.96
N HIS A 434 1.32 -10.48 -10.34
CA HIS A 434 0.62 -9.51 -9.51
C HIS A 434 -0.08 -10.14 -8.30
N ALA A 435 -0.68 -11.31 -8.45
CA ALA A 435 -1.32 -12.02 -7.34
C ALA A 435 -0.34 -12.33 -6.21
N VAL A 436 0.86 -12.83 -6.56
CA VAL A 436 1.92 -13.13 -5.59
C VAL A 436 2.39 -11.88 -4.87
N SER A 437 2.59 -10.77 -5.58
CA SER A 437 3.02 -9.53 -4.94
C SER A 437 2.00 -9.05 -3.89
N ARG A 438 0.68 -9.17 -4.18
CA ARG A 438 -0.38 -8.84 -3.21
C ARG A 438 -0.47 -9.85 -2.07
N ALA A 439 -0.27 -11.15 -2.33
CA ALA A 439 -0.28 -12.18 -1.29
C ALA A 439 0.77 -11.92 -0.19
N VAL A 440 1.91 -11.31 -0.55
CA VAL A 440 3.00 -11.01 0.38
C VAL A 440 2.93 -9.58 0.93
N SER A 441 2.17 -8.69 0.29
CA SER A 441 2.16 -7.26 0.61
C SER A 441 1.64 -6.92 2.02
N GLY A 442 0.77 -7.74 2.61
CA GLY A 442 0.06 -7.42 3.84
C GLY A 442 -1.02 -6.35 3.67
N SER A 443 -1.57 -6.23 2.46
CA SER A 443 -2.56 -5.23 2.05
C SER A 443 -3.89 -5.85 1.61
N PRO A 444 -4.96 -5.06 1.46
CA PRO A 444 -6.17 -5.50 0.78
C PRO A 444 -5.86 -6.07 -0.61
N ILE A 445 -6.61 -7.08 -1.03
CA ILE A 445 -6.47 -7.68 -2.36
C ILE A 445 -7.81 -7.62 -3.09
N TYR A 446 -7.82 -6.97 -4.22
CA TYR A 446 -8.98 -6.87 -5.10
C TYR A 446 -8.55 -6.86 -6.56
N VAL A 447 -9.42 -7.38 -7.42
CA VAL A 447 -9.16 -7.50 -8.86
C VAL A 447 -10.08 -6.58 -9.65
N SER A 448 -9.68 -6.26 -10.87
CA SER A 448 -10.46 -5.49 -11.84
C SER A 448 -10.86 -6.32 -13.06
N ASP A 449 -11.08 -7.61 -12.84
CA ASP A 449 -11.41 -8.57 -13.88
C ASP A 449 -12.67 -8.15 -14.65
N LYS A 450 -12.65 -8.32 -15.97
CA LYS A 450 -13.83 -8.17 -16.82
C LYS A 450 -14.80 -9.34 -16.62
N VAL A 451 -16.07 -9.09 -16.95
CA VAL A 451 -17.12 -10.12 -16.91
C VAL A 451 -16.68 -11.36 -17.70
N ASP A 452 -16.82 -12.54 -17.09
CA ASP A 452 -16.42 -13.84 -17.61
C ASP A 452 -14.90 -14.01 -17.89
N GLU A 453 -14.06 -13.05 -17.43
CA GLU A 453 -12.61 -13.11 -17.56
C GLU A 453 -11.93 -13.30 -16.18
N HIS A 454 -12.34 -14.32 -15.43
CA HIS A 454 -11.75 -14.64 -14.11
C HIS A 454 -10.86 -15.87 -14.18
N ASP A 455 -9.71 -15.85 -13.50
CA ASP A 455 -8.93 -17.05 -13.19
C ASP A 455 -9.18 -17.46 -11.73
N PHE A 456 -10.13 -18.37 -11.54
CA PHE A 456 -10.48 -18.88 -10.22
C PHE A 456 -9.36 -19.71 -9.58
N GLY A 457 -8.41 -20.21 -10.38
CA GLY A 457 -7.22 -20.88 -9.87
C GLY A 457 -6.33 -19.90 -9.09
N ILE A 458 -6.11 -18.70 -9.63
CA ILE A 458 -5.38 -17.62 -8.94
C ILE A 458 -6.14 -17.14 -7.71
N ILE A 459 -7.46 -16.88 -7.83
CA ILE A 459 -8.27 -16.39 -6.70
C ILE A 459 -8.23 -17.36 -5.52
N LYS A 460 -8.39 -18.65 -5.77
CA LYS A 460 -8.34 -19.70 -4.73
C LYS A 460 -6.99 -19.80 -4.03
N LYS A 461 -5.89 -19.40 -4.69
CA LYS A 461 -4.55 -19.38 -4.07
C LYS A 461 -4.35 -18.18 -3.13
N LEU A 462 -5.19 -17.15 -3.21
CA LEU A 462 -5.17 -15.95 -2.37
C LEU A 462 -6.11 -16.04 -1.17
N THR A 463 -7.12 -16.90 -1.25
CA THR A 463 -8.28 -16.88 -0.34
C THR A 463 -8.59 -18.23 0.26
N THR A 464 -9.33 -18.19 1.37
CA THR A 464 -10.15 -19.31 1.87
C THR A 464 -11.44 -19.43 1.05
N SER A 465 -12.19 -20.52 1.24
CA SER A 465 -13.45 -20.77 0.51
C SER A 465 -14.57 -19.76 0.81
N ASP A 466 -14.53 -19.12 1.98
CA ASP A 466 -15.48 -18.06 2.38
C ASP A 466 -15.08 -16.66 1.89
N GLY A 467 -13.95 -16.54 1.18
CA GLY A 467 -13.45 -15.30 0.57
C GLY A 467 -12.59 -14.43 1.49
N LYS A 468 -12.14 -14.94 2.64
CA LYS A 468 -11.11 -14.26 3.45
C LYS A 468 -9.76 -14.37 2.78
N LEU A 469 -8.94 -13.34 2.95
CA LEU A 469 -7.57 -13.30 2.45
C LEU A 469 -6.61 -14.02 3.42
N LEU A 470 -5.60 -14.68 2.86
CA LEU A 470 -4.47 -15.23 3.62
C LEU A 470 -3.38 -14.14 3.72
N MET A 471 -3.66 -13.12 4.52
CA MET A 471 -2.79 -11.94 4.63
C MET A 471 -1.52 -12.23 5.41
N ALA A 472 -0.41 -11.60 4.99
CA ALA A 472 0.78 -11.46 5.80
C ALA A 472 0.58 -10.36 6.87
N GLU A 473 1.31 -10.41 7.99
CA GLU A 473 1.01 -9.60 9.19
C GLU A 473 1.46 -8.15 9.11
N LYS A 474 2.60 -7.88 8.45
CA LYS A 474 3.17 -6.53 8.35
C LYS A 474 3.06 -6.01 6.91
N THR A 475 3.60 -4.84 6.65
CA THR A 475 3.80 -4.32 5.29
C THR A 475 5.05 -4.96 4.69
N ALA A 476 4.95 -5.50 3.47
CA ALA A 476 6.09 -6.08 2.77
C ALA A 476 7.20 -5.04 2.53
N ARG A 477 8.44 -5.48 2.70
CA ARG A 477 9.66 -4.68 2.54
C ARG A 477 10.64 -5.39 1.62
N PRO A 478 11.48 -4.66 0.87
CA PRO A 478 12.62 -5.27 0.20
C PRO A 478 13.55 -5.97 1.19
N CYS A 479 14.04 -7.17 0.84
CA CYS A 479 15.14 -7.79 1.59
C CYS A 479 16.40 -6.92 1.53
N LEU A 480 17.28 -7.07 2.49
CA LEU A 480 18.47 -6.20 2.63
C LEU A 480 19.34 -6.16 1.37
N ASP A 481 19.51 -7.29 0.70
CA ASP A 481 20.28 -7.40 -0.56
C ASP A 481 19.53 -6.89 -1.80
N SER A 482 18.25 -6.56 -1.65
CA SER A 482 17.40 -5.98 -2.70
C SER A 482 17.08 -4.51 -2.45
N LEU A 483 17.34 -4.01 -1.23
CA LEU A 483 16.98 -2.66 -0.81
C LEU A 483 17.56 -1.55 -1.71
N PHE A 484 18.78 -1.75 -2.22
CA PHE A 484 19.48 -0.78 -3.06
C PHE A 484 19.63 -1.26 -4.52
N ILE A 485 18.72 -2.10 -5.00
CA ILE A 485 18.62 -2.42 -6.43
C ILE A 485 18.11 -1.18 -7.17
N SER A 486 18.75 -0.88 -8.30
CA SER A 486 18.39 0.24 -9.16
C SER A 486 17.11 -0.06 -9.95
N ASP A 487 16.43 1.01 -10.39
CA ASP A 487 15.23 0.99 -11.22
C ASP A 487 15.47 0.56 -12.68
N ASP A 488 16.69 0.13 -13.03
CA ASP A 488 17.03 -0.58 -14.27
C ASP A 488 16.78 -2.10 -14.20
N PHE A 489 16.44 -2.63 -13.00
CA PHE A 489 16.03 -4.01 -12.74
C PHE A 489 17.01 -5.07 -13.27
N CYS A 490 18.30 -4.96 -12.91
CA CYS A 490 19.36 -5.83 -13.36
C CYS A 490 19.66 -7.03 -12.43
N ASP A 491 18.76 -7.32 -11.48
CA ASP A 491 18.88 -8.44 -10.52
C ASP A 491 17.50 -8.91 -10.07
N VAL A 492 17.43 -10.09 -9.42
CA VAL A 492 16.21 -10.56 -8.75
C VAL A 492 15.89 -9.65 -7.56
N TYR A 493 14.69 -9.13 -7.55
CA TYR A 493 14.18 -8.30 -6.47
C TYR A 493 13.42 -9.16 -5.46
N LYS A 494 13.85 -9.13 -4.20
CA LYS A 494 13.23 -9.89 -3.12
C LYS A 494 12.49 -8.96 -2.17
N ILE A 495 11.26 -9.34 -1.82
CA ILE A 495 10.47 -8.73 -0.74
C ILE A 495 10.13 -9.79 0.28
N PHE A 496 10.02 -9.40 1.55
CA PHE A 496 9.63 -10.29 2.63
C PHE A 496 8.49 -9.73 3.46
N ASN A 497 7.81 -10.63 4.17
CA ASN A 497 6.82 -10.30 5.18
C ASN A 497 6.76 -11.42 6.22
N TYR A 498 5.99 -11.20 7.28
CA TYR A 498 5.82 -12.13 8.38
C TYR A 498 4.49 -12.83 8.32
N ASN A 499 4.47 -14.04 8.84
CA ASN A 499 3.28 -14.80 9.23
C ASN A 499 3.41 -15.15 10.71
N LYS A 500 2.32 -15.45 11.37
CA LYS A 500 2.27 -15.74 12.81
C LYS A 500 3.30 -16.80 13.28
N TYR A 501 3.62 -17.78 12.44
CA TYR A 501 4.52 -18.88 12.76
C TYR A 501 5.69 -19.01 11.77
N GLY A 502 6.07 -17.93 11.13
CA GLY A 502 7.17 -17.92 10.17
C GLY A 502 7.16 -16.64 9.34
N GLY A 503 7.65 -16.72 8.12
CA GLY A 503 7.65 -15.60 7.18
C GLY A 503 7.55 -16.07 5.74
N VAL A 504 7.50 -15.10 4.84
CA VAL A 504 7.40 -15.32 3.42
C VAL A 504 8.34 -14.39 2.66
N ILE A 505 9.04 -14.93 1.66
CA ILE A 505 9.90 -14.18 0.75
C ILE A 505 9.36 -14.38 -0.67
N ALA A 506 9.02 -13.31 -1.36
CA ALA A 506 8.71 -13.35 -2.78
C ALA A 506 9.88 -12.78 -3.59
N CYS A 507 10.27 -13.53 -4.62
CA CYS A 507 11.35 -13.21 -5.54
C CYS A 507 10.75 -12.85 -6.90
N PHE A 508 11.18 -11.74 -7.49
CA PHE A 508 10.70 -11.26 -8.78
C PHE A 508 11.85 -10.90 -9.69
N ASN A 509 11.74 -11.25 -10.95
CA ASN A 509 12.49 -10.58 -11.99
C ASN A 509 11.62 -9.46 -12.55
N LEU A 510 11.95 -8.20 -12.23
CA LEU A 510 11.11 -7.04 -12.53
C LEU A 510 11.25 -6.50 -13.97
N THR A 511 12.23 -6.99 -14.75
CA THR A 511 12.39 -6.52 -16.13
C THR A 511 11.37 -7.17 -17.06
N ASP A 512 10.89 -6.43 -18.05
CA ASP A 512 10.06 -6.93 -19.16
C ASP A 512 10.88 -7.63 -20.27
N LYS A 513 12.21 -7.64 -20.14
CA LYS A 513 13.13 -8.30 -21.07
C LYS A 513 13.26 -9.78 -20.74
N LYS A 514 13.57 -10.61 -21.75
CA LYS A 514 13.83 -12.04 -21.57
C LYS A 514 15.23 -12.31 -21.01
N GLU A 515 15.62 -11.62 -19.96
CA GLU A 515 16.88 -11.80 -19.24
C GLU A 515 16.64 -12.68 -18.02
N VAL A 516 17.56 -13.64 -17.78
CA VAL A 516 17.48 -14.55 -16.63
C VAL A 516 18.45 -14.06 -15.57
N PHE A 517 17.94 -13.80 -14.39
CA PHE A 517 18.75 -13.47 -13.22
C PHE A 517 18.69 -14.60 -12.20
N THR A 518 19.82 -14.81 -11.50
CA THR A 518 19.93 -15.82 -10.45
C THR A 518 20.38 -15.17 -9.16
N LYS A 519 19.68 -15.46 -8.06
CA LYS A 519 19.99 -14.93 -6.73
C LYS A 519 19.79 -16.00 -5.67
N SER A 520 20.42 -15.85 -4.53
CA SER A 520 20.21 -16.71 -3.37
C SER A 520 19.04 -16.24 -2.51
N VAL A 521 18.37 -17.20 -1.87
CA VAL A 521 17.33 -16.99 -0.85
C VAL A 521 17.78 -17.72 0.40
N LYS A 522 17.76 -17.05 1.53
CA LYS A 522 18.15 -17.56 2.84
C LYS A 522 17.15 -17.13 3.93
N PRO A 523 17.02 -17.86 5.04
CA PRO A 523 16.14 -17.47 6.14
C PRO A 523 16.39 -16.04 6.63
N SER A 524 17.67 -15.63 6.76
CA SER A 524 18.09 -14.30 7.19
C SER A 524 17.84 -13.17 6.16
N ASP A 525 17.15 -13.44 5.06
CA ASP A 525 16.55 -12.39 4.21
C ASP A 525 15.31 -11.76 4.89
N ILE A 526 14.75 -12.43 5.90
CA ILE A 526 13.77 -11.88 6.84
C ILE A 526 14.56 -11.38 8.05
N ASP A 527 14.45 -10.12 8.39
CA ASP A 527 15.33 -9.43 9.36
C ASP A 527 15.39 -10.06 10.75
N GLU A 528 14.28 -10.64 11.24
CA GLU A 528 14.21 -11.30 12.55
C GLU A 528 14.78 -12.74 12.55
N PHE A 529 15.10 -13.33 11.38
CA PHE A 529 15.50 -14.74 11.24
C PHE A 529 17.02 -14.92 11.16
N CYS A 530 17.72 -14.31 12.12
CA CYS A 530 19.19 -14.24 12.13
C CYS A 530 19.88 -15.50 12.69
N GLU A 531 19.18 -16.34 13.46
CA GLU A 531 19.72 -17.54 14.12
C GLU A 531 18.73 -18.70 14.06
N GLY A 532 19.22 -19.94 14.15
CA GLY A 532 18.42 -21.16 14.16
C GLY A 532 18.24 -21.81 12.79
N ARG A 533 17.44 -22.89 12.76
CA ARG A 533 17.16 -23.69 11.57
C ARG A 533 15.75 -23.44 11.08
N TYR A 534 15.58 -23.40 9.78
CA TYR A 534 14.33 -23.10 9.11
C TYR A 534 14.03 -24.09 7.99
N ALA A 535 12.76 -24.44 7.83
CA ALA A 535 12.24 -25.07 6.63
C ALA A 535 11.94 -23.98 5.61
N VAL A 536 12.60 -24.01 4.46
CA VAL A 536 12.44 -23.08 3.34
C VAL A 536 11.76 -23.83 2.21
N TYR A 537 10.49 -23.54 2.00
CA TYR A 537 9.65 -24.21 0.99
C TYR A 537 9.46 -23.32 -0.23
N SER A 538 9.89 -23.75 -1.41
CA SER A 538 9.63 -23.09 -2.69
C SER A 538 8.26 -23.50 -3.22
N TYR A 539 7.38 -22.51 -3.39
CA TYR A 539 6.04 -22.70 -3.95
C TYR A 539 6.09 -23.28 -5.39
N LYS A 540 6.97 -22.71 -6.26
CA LYS A 540 7.02 -23.06 -7.67
C LYS A 540 7.56 -24.48 -7.90
N ASN A 541 8.51 -24.91 -7.08
CA ASN A 541 9.18 -26.22 -7.24
C ASN A 541 8.60 -27.29 -6.32
N GLY A 542 7.85 -26.92 -5.28
CA GLY A 542 7.32 -27.87 -4.29
C GLY A 542 8.40 -28.53 -3.41
N ILE A 543 9.61 -27.96 -3.36
CA ILE A 543 10.76 -28.49 -2.63
C ILE A 543 10.95 -27.75 -1.33
N CYS A 544 11.25 -28.50 -0.26
CA CYS A 544 11.53 -27.97 1.06
C CYS A 544 12.99 -28.27 1.45
N HIS A 545 13.71 -27.24 1.87
CA HIS A 545 15.08 -27.34 2.37
C HIS A 545 15.11 -26.98 3.86
N ALA A 546 15.85 -27.77 4.66
CA ALA A 546 16.16 -27.39 6.03
C ALA A 546 17.52 -26.65 6.04
N LEU A 547 17.50 -25.38 6.38
CA LEU A 547 18.65 -24.47 6.31
C LEU A 547 18.93 -23.82 7.66
N GLU A 548 20.20 -23.64 8.00
CA GLU A 548 20.59 -22.65 8.99
C GLU A 548 20.29 -21.22 8.49
N ALA A 549 20.21 -20.26 9.39
CA ALA A 549 19.84 -18.88 9.05
C ALA A 549 20.64 -18.26 7.89
N ALA A 550 21.92 -18.57 7.77
CA ALA A 550 22.82 -18.05 6.73
C ALA A 550 22.99 -18.97 5.51
N GLU A 551 22.45 -20.21 5.55
CA GLU A 551 22.49 -21.12 4.41
C GLU A 551 21.46 -20.69 3.35
N GLU A 552 21.73 -21.04 2.07
CA GLU A 552 20.98 -20.49 0.96
C GLU A 552 20.55 -21.55 -0.07
N VAL A 553 19.47 -21.23 -0.77
CA VAL A 553 19.04 -21.91 -1.99
C VAL A 553 19.04 -20.91 -3.14
N SER A 554 19.25 -21.37 -4.38
CA SER A 554 19.25 -20.51 -5.55
C SER A 554 17.86 -20.44 -6.20
N VAL A 555 17.49 -19.25 -6.66
CA VAL A 555 16.32 -19.00 -7.53
C VAL A 555 16.79 -18.36 -8.83
N SER A 556 16.31 -18.88 -9.98
CA SER A 556 16.58 -18.32 -11.31
C SER A 556 15.25 -17.97 -11.98
N LEU A 557 15.11 -16.71 -12.38
CA LEU A 557 13.85 -16.16 -12.92
C LEU A 557 14.12 -15.44 -14.24
N SER A 558 13.29 -15.69 -15.24
CA SER A 558 13.20 -14.90 -16.47
C SER A 558 12.38 -13.63 -16.25
N GLY A 559 12.39 -12.72 -17.19
CA GLY A 559 11.66 -11.44 -17.07
C GLY A 559 10.18 -11.62 -16.75
N LEU A 560 9.70 -10.87 -15.75
CA LEU A 560 8.34 -10.92 -15.18
C LEU A 560 7.94 -12.30 -14.66
N GLU A 561 8.92 -13.12 -14.22
CA GLU A 561 8.70 -14.34 -13.45
C GLU A 561 8.92 -14.10 -11.95
N PHE A 562 8.39 -15.03 -11.16
CA PHE A 562 8.45 -15.00 -9.70
C PHE A 562 8.68 -16.39 -9.10
N ASP A 563 9.08 -16.47 -7.84
CA ASP A 563 8.88 -17.61 -6.94
C ASP A 563 8.56 -17.09 -5.53
N VAL A 564 7.94 -17.93 -4.70
CA VAL A 564 7.61 -17.63 -3.32
C VAL A 564 8.19 -18.68 -2.40
N PHE A 565 8.83 -18.25 -1.34
CA PHE A 565 9.43 -19.12 -0.33
C PHE A 565 8.74 -18.88 1.02
N THR A 566 8.10 -19.92 1.55
CA THR A 566 7.68 -19.91 2.94
C THR A 566 8.86 -20.31 3.80
N VAL A 567 9.14 -19.53 4.83
CA VAL A 567 10.25 -19.74 5.78
C VAL A 567 9.64 -19.99 7.16
N ALA A 568 9.76 -21.22 7.67
CA ALA A 568 9.17 -21.61 8.94
C ALA A 568 10.25 -22.15 9.90
N PRO A 569 10.31 -21.68 11.16
CA PRO A 569 11.33 -22.14 12.12
C PRO A 569 11.15 -23.62 12.45
N ILE A 570 12.25 -24.39 12.43
CA ILE A 570 12.27 -25.80 12.81
C ILE A 570 12.39 -25.89 14.34
N ILE A 571 11.30 -26.30 15.00
CA ILE A 571 11.23 -26.46 16.45
C ILE A 571 11.00 -27.94 16.77
N CYS A 572 11.86 -28.56 17.57
CA CYS A 572 11.79 -30.02 17.89
C CYS A 572 11.74 -30.89 16.63
N GLY A 573 12.52 -30.54 15.59
CA GLY A 573 12.60 -31.29 14.32
C GLY A 573 11.37 -31.11 13.39
N LYS A 574 10.50 -30.12 13.62
CA LYS A 574 9.29 -29.87 12.86
C LYS A 574 9.11 -28.41 12.51
N ALA A 575 8.51 -28.10 11.36
CA ALA A 575 8.11 -26.75 10.96
C ALA A 575 6.82 -26.79 10.15
N VAL A 576 5.86 -25.91 10.47
CA VAL A 576 4.58 -25.82 9.75
C VAL A 576 4.74 -24.87 8.58
N ILE A 577 4.68 -25.40 7.35
CA ILE A 577 4.73 -24.59 6.13
C ILE A 577 3.40 -23.88 5.91
N GLY A 578 2.28 -24.55 6.16
CA GLY A 578 0.95 -24.01 5.94
C GLY A 578 0.19 -24.74 4.85
N LEU A 579 -0.66 -24.04 4.11
CA LEU A 579 -1.35 -24.56 2.94
C LEU A 579 -0.49 -24.35 1.69
N SER A 580 0.23 -25.40 1.24
CA SER A 580 1.24 -25.30 0.17
C SER A 580 0.68 -25.07 -1.24
N ASP A 581 -0.64 -25.20 -1.42
CA ASP A 581 -1.36 -24.79 -2.62
C ASP A 581 -1.64 -23.28 -2.68
N LYS A 582 -1.34 -22.51 -1.62
CA LYS A 582 -1.55 -21.06 -1.53
C LYS A 582 -0.24 -20.29 -1.73
N TYR A 583 -0.31 -19.03 -2.25
CA TYR A 583 0.88 -18.19 -2.41
C TYR A 583 1.50 -17.80 -1.06
N ASN A 584 0.70 -17.39 -0.09
CA ASN A 584 1.13 -17.18 1.28
C ASN A 584 0.71 -18.37 2.14
N SER A 585 1.43 -19.49 2.01
CA SER A 585 1.09 -20.76 2.70
C SER A 585 0.97 -20.58 4.21
N GLY A 586 1.91 -19.87 4.83
CA GLY A 586 1.96 -19.63 6.28
C GLY A 586 0.85 -18.73 6.81
N GLY A 587 0.22 -17.92 5.95
CA GLY A 587 -0.93 -17.08 6.31
C GLY A 587 -2.17 -17.87 6.71
N ALA A 588 -2.21 -19.16 6.38
CA ALA A 588 -3.30 -20.04 6.78
C ALA A 588 -3.14 -20.64 8.21
N VAL A 589 -1.99 -20.45 8.87
CA VAL A 589 -1.68 -21.08 10.17
C VAL A 589 -2.14 -20.20 11.32
N LEU A 590 -3.23 -20.55 11.96
CA LEU A 590 -3.77 -19.83 13.13
C LEU A 590 -3.08 -20.22 14.43
N MET A 591 -2.69 -21.48 14.57
CA MET A 591 -1.97 -22.03 15.72
C MET A 591 -1.05 -23.16 15.29
N ALA A 592 0.16 -23.23 15.91
CA ALA A 592 1.07 -24.36 15.79
C ALA A 592 1.73 -24.59 17.17
N GLU A 593 1.63 -25.83 17.70
CA GLU A 593 2.10 -26.18 19.03
C GLU A 593 2.65 -27.62 19.05
N ASN A 594 3.88 -27.78 19.59
CA ASN A 594 4.41 -29.11 19.90
C ASN A 594 3.81 -29.61 21.22
N ARG A 595 3.13 -30.77 21.18
CA ARG A 595 2.52 -31.47 22.35
C ARG A 595 3.25 -32.78 22.62
N GLY A 596 4.37 -32.69 23.36
CA GLY A 596 5.32 -33.78 23.47
C GLY A 596 5.99 -34.06 22.13
N ASP A 597 5.89 -35.33 21.66
CA ASP A 597 6.40 -35.71 20.34
C ASP A 597 5.42 -35.35 19.19
N ASP A 598 4.15 -35.07 19.51
CA ASP A 598 3.12 -34.79 18.52
C ASP A 598 3.09 -33.29 18.15
N LEU A 599 2.45 -32.96 17.01
CA LEU A 599 2.25 -31.58 16.54
C LEU A 599 0.75 -31.31 16.39
N TYR A 600 0.31 -30.19 16.98
CA TYR A 600 -1.05 -29.68 16.85
C TYR A 600 -1.03 -28.39 16.04
N VAL A 601 -1.89 -28.30 15.03
CA VAL A 601 -2.02 -27.14 14.14
C VAL A 601 -3.48 -26.80 13.94
N ILE A 602 -3.82 -25.51 13.93
CA ILE A 602 -5.11 -25.01 13.46
C ILE A 602 -4.88 -24.23 12.18
N PHE A 603 -5.56 -24.64 11.12
CA PHE A 603 -5.59 -23.90 9.85
C PHE A 603 -6.90 -23.13 9.71
N THR A 604 -6.85 -21.99 9.00
CA THR A 604 -8.05 -21.35 8.43
C THR A 604 -8.23 -21.85 6.99
N GLY A 605 -9.46 -22.32 6.67
CA GLY A 605 -9.77 -22.89 5.36
C GLY A 605 -9.19 -24.28 5.14
N GLY A 606 -9.36 -24.82 3.94
CA GLY A 606 -8.85 -26.11 3.48
C GLY A 606 -7.91 -25.99 2.29
N GLY A 607 -7.18 -27.07 2.01
CA GLY A 607 -6.20 -27.17 0.93
C GLY A 607 -5.18 -28.26 1.17
N GLU A 608 -4.01 -28.15 0.52
CA GLU A 608 -2.86 -29.03 0.73
C GLU A 608 -2.04 -28.57 1.95
N GLY A 609 -2.25 -29.17 3.11
CA GLY A 609 -1.46 -28.94 4.32
C GLY A 609 -0.05 -29.51 4.16
N SER A 610 0.98 -28.72 4.51
CA SER A 610 2.38 -29.13 4.44
C SER A 610 3.14 -28.83 5.72
N VAL A 611 3.93 -29.79 6.18
CA VAL A 611 4.75 -29.73 7.37
C VAL A 611 6.11 -30.38 7.08
N TYR A 612 7.19 -29.66 7.36
CA TYR A 612 8.51 -30.27 7.43
C TYR A 612 8.63 -31.09 8.72
N SER A 613 9.18 -32.30 8.65
CA SER A 613 9.43 -33.13 9.83
C SER A 613 10.61 -34.07 9.60
N GLU A 614 11.55 -34.12 10.54
CA GLU A 614 12.69 -35.06 10.53
C GLU A 614 12.25 -36.51 10.72
N ASN A 615 11.06 -36.74 11.27
CA ASN A 615 10.50 -38.07 11.52
C ASN A 615 9.18 -38.27 10.77
N LYS A 616 8.96 -39.48 10.27
CA LYS A 616 7.69 -39.86 9.63
C LYS A 616 6.61 -40.02 10.70
N PRO A 617 5.44 -39.34 10.57
CA PRO A 617 4.33 -39.54 11.49
C PRO A 617 3.69 -40.91 11.31
N LYS A 618 3.04 -41.37 12.34
CA LYS A 618 2.24 -42.63 12.32
C LYS A 618 0.87 -42.40 11.69
N ARG A 619 0.23 -41.28 12.01
CA ARG A 619 -1.10 -40.91 11.47
C ARG A 619 -1.33 -39.39 11.60
N ILE A 620 -2.28 -38.90 10.81
CA ILE A 620 -2.75 -37.52 10.87
C ILE A 620 -4.27 -37.53 11.06
N MET A 621 -4.75 -36.67 11.95
CA MET A 621 -6.15 -36.47 12.24
C MET A 621 -6.57 -35.06 11.86
N ALA A 622 -7.65 -34.90 11.11
CA ALA A 622 -8.32 -33.64 10.85
C ALA A 622 -9.71 -33.67 11.51
N ASP A 623 -9.96 -32.75 12.43
CA ASP A 623 -11.22 -32.70 13.24
C ASP A 623 -11.60 -34.06 13.82
N GLY A 624 -10.63 -34.79 14.36
CA GLY A 624 -10.82 -36.10 14.96
C GLY A 624 -11.00 -37.28 13.98
N LYS A 625 -10.87 -37.04 12.66
CA LYS A 625 -10.91 -38.10 11.62
C LYS A 625 -9.53 -38.34 11.05
N GLU A 626 -9.15 -39.61 10.90
CA GLU A 626 -7.89 -39.96 10.27
C GLU A 626 -7.92 -39.65 8.77
N ILE A 627 -6.87 -38.97 8.27
CA ILE A 627 -6.71 -38.60 6.87
C ILE A 627 -5.41 -39.19 6.28
N ALA A 628 -5.42 -39.41 4.98
CA ALA A 628 -4.25 -39.90 4.25
C ALA A 628 -3.17 -38.81 4.15
N PHE A 629 -1.91 -39.22 4.15
CA PHE A 629 -0.78 -38.32 3.95
C PHE A 629 0.34 -38.98 3.15
N SER A 630 1.19 -38.17 2.56
CA SER A 630 2.49 -38.59 2.01
C SER A 630 3.62 -38.08 2.90
N TYR A 631 4.77 -38.75 2.86
CA TYR A 631 6.00 -38.32 3.54
C TYR A 631 7.19 -38.63 2.65
N ASN A 632 7.77 -37.59 2.06
CA ASN A 632 8.93 -37.68 1.17
C ASN A 632 9.90 -36.56 1.47
N ASP A 633 11.19 -36.82 1.51
CA ASP A 633 12.24 -35.81 1.73
C ASP A 633 11.98 -34.89 2.93
N ASN A 634 11.55 -35.50 4.05
CA ASN A 634 11.18 -34.80 5.28
C ASN A 634 9.96 -33.84 5.16
N LEU A 635 9.22 -33.94 4.06
CA LEU A 635 7.98 -33.15 3.84
C LEU A 635 6.77 -34.06 3.96
N ILE A 636 5.88 -33.72 4.86
CA ILE A 636 4.55 -34.29 5.04
C ILE A 636 3.59 -33.46 4.20
N LYS A 637 2.73 -34.11 3.40
CA LYS A 637 1.63 -33.47 2.67
C LYS A 637 0.33 -34.24 2.91
N PHE A 638 -0.75 -33.52 3.13
CA PHE A 638 -2.08 -34.06 3.36
C PHE A 638 -3.15 -33.07 2.86
N ASP A 639 -4.24 -33.60 2.31
CA ASP A 639 -5.37 -32.81 1.83
C ASP A 639 -6.53 -32.85 2.81
N PHE A 640 -7.19 -31.72 3.00
CA PHE A 640 -8.42 -31.62 3.75
C PHE A 640 -9.31 -30.49 3.21
N GLU A 641 -10.62 -30.70 3.31
CA GLU A 641 -11.62 -29.71 2.94
C GLU A 641 -12.18 -29.05 4.19
N SER A 642 -12.23 -27.74 4.20
CA SER A 642 -12.86 -26.94 5.24
C SER A 642 -13.32 -25.60 4.71
N ALA A 643 -14.41 -25.07 5.25
CA ALA A 643 -14.86 -23.70 5.03
C ALA A 643 -14.45 -22.78 6.19
N ASP A 644 -14.09 -23.35 7.33
CA ASP A 644 -13.78 -22.67 8.58
C ASP A 644 -12.40 -23.08 9.11
N GLU A 645 -12.21 -23.01 10.43
CA GLU A 645 -11.00 -23.50 11.09
C GLU A 645 -11.01 -25.05 11.15
N THR A 646 -9.82 -25.66 10.97
CA THR A 646 -9.63 -27.11 11.04
C THR A 646 -8.50 -27.45 11.99
N GLU A 647 -8.78 -28.34 12.96
CA GLU A 647 -7.78 -28.86 13.87
C GLU A 647 -7.05 -30.07 13.27
N ILE A 648 -5.74 -29.96 13.13
CA ILE A 648 -4.87 -31.03 12.65
C ILE A 648 -3.98 -31.54 13.78
N TYR A 649 -4.04 -32.85 14.04
CA TYR A 649 -3.13 -33.57 14.94
C TYR A 649 -2.21 -34.47 14.12
N ILE A 650 -0.91 -34.26 14.19
CA ILE A 650 0.13 -35.08 13.56
C ILE A 650 0.79 -35.91 14.67
N LEU A 651 0.57 -37.22 14.67
CA LEU A 651 0.97 -38.14 15.73
C LEU A 651 2.20 -38.93 15.32
N TYR A 652 3.22 -38.93 16.17
CA TYR A 652 4.53 -39.56 15.92
C TYR A 652 4.79 -40.83 16.74
#